data_660da0ddd8db3c5e24244f18ef71ffb3
#
_entry.id   660da0ddd8db3c5e24244f18ef71ffb3
#
_cell.length_a   1.000
_cell.length_b   1.000
_cell.length_c   1.000
_cell.angle_alpha   90.00
_cell.angle_beta   90.00
_cell.angle_gamma   90.00
#
_symmetry.space_group_name_H-M   'P 1'
#
loop_
_entity.id
_entity.type
_entity.pdbx_description
1 polymer ?
#
loop_
_entity_poly.entity_id
_entity_poly.type
_entity_poly.pdbx_seq_one_letter_code
_entity_poly.pdbx_strand_id
1 'polypeptide(L)'
;MYKASANILIACSFLWLTACSSAGVVTEDLIPTDYVNPFIGASTSVGAAGVYHGLGKTFPGATTPYGMVQVSPNTITGGDNSSGYSDEHKTIEGFAFTQMSGVGWFGDLGNFLVMPTTGELQKIAGKEDGSIKGYRSSYDKATETAKAGYYSVELTDYKIKVESSATPHCGILQFTFPSNEQSRIQIDLARRVGGTSTSQYVKVLDDYTIQGWMKCTPDGGGWGNGEGNSDYTVYYYAQFSKPLSNYGFWSADIPDEWVRKPDEVVSIPYLTRISQAPVIKDKKELEGKHLGFFTEFPTKEGEQVEMKVGISFVDMEGAANNFKQEIASKNFAQVKQEASDLWNKELSRIRISGGTDDEKTVFYTSLYHTMIDPRIYTDVDGRYIGGDKKVHEQDGTFTKRTIFSGWDVFRSQFPLQAMINPRLVSDALNSLITMADQSRREYYERWELLNSYSGCMIGNPALSVLADAYMKGIRTYDVEKAYQYAVNTSAKFGNDSLGYTPEPLSISYTLEYAYADWCVAQLAKALGKEEDAKRFYEKGQAYRNMFDAEKGWFRPRNADGSWKAWPENALTEEWYGCIESNAYQQGWFVPHDVPGMVELMGGKEEVIANLTNLFDHTPSDMLWNDYYNHANEPVHFVPFLFNQLDVPWYTQKWTRYICKNAYANKVEGIVGNEDVGQMSAWYILAASGIHPSCPGNTRMEITSPVFDKVEFNLDSQYHQGKVFTIIAHNNNTNNLYIQKALLNGKEYNKCYLDFAEIAAGGTLELFMGDKPNTEWGVLSNI
;
A
#
# COMPACT_ATOMS: atom_id res chain seq x y z
N MET A 1 20.59 -40.93 -83.41
CA MET A 1 21.00 -42.36 -83.32
C MET A 1 20.84 -42.82 -81.86
N TYR A 2 20.01 -43.73 -81.70
CA TYR A 2 19.91 -44.87 -80.79
C TYR A 2 20.95 -45.00 -79.65
N LYS A 3 20.55 -45.19 -78.41
CA LYS A 3 20.21 -46.42 -77.65
C LYS A 3 19.89 -46.04 -76.22
N ALA A 4 18.78 -46.36 -75.66
CA ALA A 4 18.27 -47.61 -75.11
C ALA A 4 18.78 -47.92 -73.68
N SER A 5 17.89 -47.73 -72.72
CA SER A 5 17.38 -48.57 -71.65
C SER A 5 18.32 -49.39 -70.76
N ALA A 6 18.13 -49.24 -69.47
CA ALA A 6 17.98 -50.36 -68.52
C ALA A 6 17.36 -49.88 -67.19
N ASN A 7 16.21 -50.46 -66.92
CA ASN A 7 15.55 -50.33 -65.58
C ASN A 7 16.22 -51.24 -64.54
N ILE A 8 16.50 -50.70 -63.35
CA ILE A 8 16.74 -51.49 -62.13
C ILE A 8 15.76 -51.04 -61.08
N LEU A 9 14.77 -51.89 -60.72
CA LEU A 9 13.95 -51.79 -59.60
C LEU A 9 14.78 -52.06 -58.33
N ILE A 10 14.84 -51.04 -57.40
CA ILE A 10 15.29 -51.29 -56.04
C ILE A 10 14.07 -50.96 -55.14
N ALA A 11 13.56 -51.98 -54.46
CA ALA A 11 12.53 -51.88 -53.45
C ALA A 11 13.17 -51.24 -52.18
N CYS A 12 12.79 -50.01 -51.89
CA CYS A 12 13.08 -49.39 -50.59
C CYS A 12 11.89 -49.51 -49.66
N SER A 13 12.05 -50.31 -48.62
CA SER A 13 11.15 -50.45 -47.50
C SER A 13 11.05 -49.12 -46.73
N PHE A 14 9.90 -48.46 -46.74
CA PHE A 14 9.61 -47.31 -45.92
C PHE A 14 9.39 -47.72 -44.46
N LEU A 15 10.35 -47.52 -43.59
CA LEU A 15 10.15 -47.42 -42.12
C LEU A 15 9.54 -46.04 -41.83
N TRP A 16 8.29 -46.02 -41.42
CA TRP A 16 7.64 -44.85 -40.82
C TRP A 16 8.20 -44.66 -39.41
N LEU A 17 9.15 -43.75 -39.22
CA LEU A 17 9.47 -43.15 -37.94
C LEU A 17 8.47 -42.02 -37.69
N THR A 18 7.49 -42.27 -36.84
CA THR A 18 6.68 -41.22 -36.25
C THR A 18 7.54 -40.45 -35.27
N ALA A 19 8.12 -39.36 -35.73
CA ALA A 19 8.67 -38.34 -34.87
C ALA A 19 7.46 -37.59 -34.24
N CYS A 20 7.15 -37.88 -32.98
CA CYS A 20 6.41 -36.95 -32.16
C CYS A 20 7.24 -35.67 -32.00
N SER A 21 6.97 -34.68 -32.86
CA SER A 21 7.38 -33.31 -32.57
C SER A 21 6.49 -32.85 -31.41
N SER A 22 7.06 -32.84 -30.22
CA SER A 22 6.54 -31.96 -29.16
C SER A 22 6.65 -30.54 -29.72
N ALA A 23 5.54 -30.00 -30.22
CA ALA A 23 5.40 -28.59 -30.43
C ALA A 23 5.64 -27.95 -29.05
N GLY A 24 6.82 -27.41 -28.84
CA GLY A 24 7.07 -26.52 -27.73
C GLY A 24 6.07 -25.39 -27.87
N VAL A 25 5.12 -25.32 -26.97
CA VAL A 25 4.30 -24.13 -26.79
C VAL A 25 5.30 -23.03 -26.50
N VAL A 26 5.51 -22.14 -27.46
CA VAL A 26 6.16 -20.86 -27.23
C VAL A 26 5.22 -20.12 -26.30
N THR A 27 5.43 -20.23 -25.00
CA THR A 27 4.78 -19.36 -24.04
C THR A 27 5.30 -17.96 -24.35
N GLU A 28 4.46 -17.11 -24.96
CA GLU A 28 4.76 -15.69 -25.00
C GLU A 28 5.12 -15.28 -23.57
N ASP A 29 6.26 -14.61 -23.39
CA ASP A 29 6.68 -14.13 -22.07
C ASP A 29 5.59 -13.17 -21.56
N LEU A 30 4.93 -13.52 -20.46
CA LEU A 30 3.89 -12.73 -19.83
C LEU A 30 4.45 -11.33 -19.51
N ILE A 31 3.78 -10.29 -19.98
CA ILE A 31 4.10 -8.89 -19.68
C ILE A 31 3.28 -8.47 -18.46
N PRO A 32 3.90 -8.29 -17.29
CA PRO A 32 3.17 -8.02 -16.04
C PRO A 32 2.22 -6.82 -16.09
N THR A 33 2.62 -5.74 -16.76
CA THR A 33 1.79 -4.51 -16.84
C THR A 33 0.49 -4.70 -17.62
N ASP A 34 0.37 -5.73 -18.48
CA ASP A 34 -0.88 -6.03 -19.18
C ASP A 34 -1.96 -6.57 -18.24
N TYR A 35 -1.57 -7.08 -17.09
CA TYR A 35 -2.44 -7.60 -16.05
C TYR A 35 -2.67 -6.64 -14.87
N VAL A 36 -2.18 -5.39 -14.93
CA VAL A 36 -2.45 -4.41 -13.89
C VAL A 36 -3.75 -3.67 -14.18
N ASN A 37 -4.70 -3.76 -13.24
CA ASN A 37 -5.98 -3.04 -13.26
C ASN A 37 -6.07 -2.11 -12.04
N PRO A 38 -5.64 -0.84 -12.13
CA PRO A 38 -5.64 0.09 -10.99
C PRO A 38 -7.03 0.44 -10.43
N PHE A 39 -8.11 0.02 -11.09
CA PHE A 39 -9.47 0.17 -10.55
C PHE A 39 -9.82 -0.86 -9.47
N ILE A 40 -9.06 -1.95 -9.32
CA ILE A 40 -9.27 -2.89 -8.22
C ILE A 40 -9.04 -2.18 -6.88
N GLY A 41 -10.07 -2.15 -6.04
CA GLY A 41 -10.04 -1.47 -4.75
C GLY A 41 -10.31 0.04 -4.83
N ALA A 42 -10.66 0.62 -5.98
CA ALA A 42 -10.90 2.05 -6.12
C ALA A 42 -12.32 2.47 -5.65
N SER A 43 -12.80 1.89 -4.56
CA SER A 43 -14.10 2.16 -3.94
C SER A 43 -13.93 2.69 -2.51
N THR A 44 -14.73 3.70 -2.17
CA THR A 44 -14.85 4.23 -0.79
C THR A 44 -16.28 4.05 -0.26
N SER A 45 -17.07 3.17 -0.88
CA SER A 45 -18.47 2.98 -0.55
C SER A 45 -18.67 2.32 0.82
N VAL A 46 -19.03 3.10 1.81
CA VAL A 46 -19.47 2.62 3.12
C VAL A 46 -20.69 1.71 3.01
N GLY A 47 -21.62 2.02 2.09
CA GLY A 47 -22.82 1.21 1.86
C GLY A 47 -22.50 -0.20 1.34
N ALA A 48 -21.53 -0.33 0.42
CA ALA A 48 -21.10 -1.63 -0.11
C ALA A 48 -20.22 -2.40 0.89
N ALA A 49 -19.37 -1.70 1.64
CA ALA A 49 -18.52 -2.31 2.68
C ALA A 49 -19.30 -2.74 3.93
N GLY A 50 -20.45 -2.12 4.18
CA GLY A 50 -21.25 -2.37 5.37
C GLY A 50 -20.80 -1.65 6.64
N VAL A 51 -19.66 -0.95 6.59
CA VAL A 51 -19.04 -0.21 7.69
C VAL A 51 -18.30 1.01 7.15
N TYR A 52 -17.69 1.79 8.04
CA TYR A 52 -16.89 2.97 7.70
C TYR A 52 -15.60 2.67 6.90
N HIS A 53 -15.08 1.46 6.91
CA HIS A 53 -14.00 1.04 6.01
C HIS A 53 -14.50 0.91 4.57
N GLY A 54 -13.65 1.27 3.61
CA GLY A 54 -13.97 1.14 2.20
C GLY A 54 -13.72 -0.27 1.65
N LEU A 55 -13.76 -0.35 0.33
CA LEU A 55 -13.38 -1.54 -0.43
C LEU A 55 -12.12 -1.22 -1.23
N GLY A 56 -10.98 -1.26 -0.54
CA GLY A 56 -9.67 -0.90 -1.03
C GLY A 56 -9.25 0.54 -0.77
N LYS A 57 -10.06 1.54 -1.12
CA LYS A 57 -9.72 2.99 -1.09
C LYS A 57 -8.45 3.33 -1.85
N THR A 58 -8.18 2.64 -2.96
CA THR A 58 -7.06 2.90 -3.85
C THR A 58 -7.40 3.99 -4.87
N PHE A 59 -6.42 4.47 -5.61
CA PHE A 59 -6.60 5.46 -6.69
C PHE A 59 -6.18 4.86 -8.05
N PRO A 60 -6.86 5.20 -9.15
CA PRO A 60 -6.54 4.66 -10.49
C PRO A 60 -5.49 5.47 -11.25
N GLY A 61 -5.00 6.58 -10.68
CA GLY A 61 -4.12 7.52 -11.36
C GLY A 61 -2.73 6.99 -11.67
N ALA A 62 -2.00 7.74 -12.50
CA ALA A 62 -0.67 7.37 -12.94
C ALA A 62 0.40 7.62 -11.86
N THR A 63 1.24 6.63 -11.62
CA THR A 63 2.42 6.72 -10.75
C THR A 63 3.54 5.82 -11.26
N THR A 64 4.75 5.94 -10.71
CA THR A 64 5.86 5.01 -10.90
C THR A 64 6.10 4.19 -9.62
N PRO A 65 6.81 3.05 -9.68
CA PRO A 65 7.12 2.28 -8.48
C PRO A 65 7.79 3.16 -7.43
N TYR A 66 7.19 3.20 -6.23
CA TYR A 66 7.67 4.00 -5.09
C TYR A 66 7.92 5.48 -5.39
N GLY A 67 7.25 6.05 -6.40
CA GLY A 67 7.44 7.43 -6.81
C GLY A 67 6.85 8.44 -5.82
N MET A 68 7.45 9.63 -5.74
CA MET A 68 6.95 10.76 -4.95
C MET A 68 5.61 11.28 -5.49
N VAL A 69 5.39 11.16 -6.81
CA VAL A 69 4.26 11.76 -7.54
C VAL A 69 3.24 10.70 -7.96
N GLN A 70 1.96 11.00 -7.72
CA GLN A 70 0.81 10.25 -8.17
C GLN A 70 -0.18 11.22 -8.83
N VAL A 71 -0.35 11.13 -10.16
CA VAL A 71 -1.26 12.01 -10.92
C VAL A 71 -2.60 11.32 -11.08
N SER A 72 -3.56 11.67 -10.22
CA SER A 72 -4.84 10.99 -10.15
C SER A 72 -6.03 11.95 -10.17
N PRO A 73 -7.17 11.53 -10.76
CA PRO A 73 -8.41 12.30 -10.63
C PRO A 73 -8.85 12.35 -9.16
N ASN A 74 -9.36 13.50 -8.75
CA ASN A 74 -10.11 13.68 -7.51
C ASN A 74 -11.60 13.76 -7.83
N THR A 75 -12.39 12.87 -7.24
CA THR A 75 -13.84 12.86 -7.40
C THR A 75 -14.55 13.42 -6.18
N ILE A 76 -13.89 13.38 -5.02
CA ILE A 76 -14.43 13.87 -3.76
C ILE A 76 -13.38 14.62 -2.95
N THR A 77 -13.84 15.61 -2.20
CA THR A 77 -13.06 16.29 -1.16
C THR A 77 -13.66 15.96 0.19
N GLY A 78 -12.80 15.50 1.08
CA GLY A 78 -13.20 15.27 2.47
C GLY A 78 -13.74 13.87 2.76
N GLY A 79 -14.12 13.69 4.00
CA GLY A 79 -14.60 12.40 4.52
C GLY A 79 -13.48 11.37 4.69
N ASP A 80 -13.87 10.14 4.86
CA ASP A 80 -12.99 8.97 4.95
C ASP A 80 -12.57 8.52 3.53
N ASN A 81 -11.72 9.31 2.88
CA ASN A 81 -11.39 9.15 1.47
C ASN A 81 -9.99 9.68 1.14
N SER A 82 -8.96 9.08 1.72
CA SER A 82 -7.58 9.52 1.53
C SER A 82 -7.06 9.41 0.09
N SER A 83 -7.64 8.52 -0.72
CA SER A 83 -7.26 8.35 -2.13
C SER A 83 -7.73 9.50 -3.03
N GLY A 84 -8.69 10.33 -2.59
CA GLY A 84 -9.29 11.40 -3.38
C GLY A 84 -10.19 10.93 -4.53
N TYR A 85 -10.29 9.63 -4.77
CA TYR A 85 -11.09 9.02 -5.83
C TYR A 85 -12.04 7.96 -5.27
N SER A 86 -13.24 7.90 -5.83
CA SER A 86 -14.17 6.80 -5.63
C SER A 86 -14.92 6.50 -6.91
N ASP A 87 -14.98 5.23 -7.29
CA ASP A 87 -15.64 4.80 -8.53
C ASP A 87 -17.16 5.06 -8.51
N GLU A 88 -17.77 5.13 -7.34
CA GLU A 88 -19.20 5.43 -7.18
C GLU A 88 -19.55 6.88 -7.59
N HIS A 89 -18.59 7.78 -7.61
CA HIS A 89 -18.80 9.18 -7.96
C HIS A 89 -18.94 9.37 -9.47
N LYS A 90 -19.66 10.42 -9.85
CA LYS A 90 -20.02 10.73 -11.25
C LYS A 90 -19.37 11.98 -11.79
N THR A 91 -18.62 12.68 -10.97
CA THR A 91 -17.98 13.94 -11.36
C THR A 91 -16.54 13.99 -10.87
N ILE A 92 -15.67 14.61 -11.67
CA ILE A 92 -14.27 14.88 -11.35
C ILE A 92 -14.13 16.36 -11.04
N GLU A 93 -13.43 16.71 -9.96
CA GLU A 93 -13.12 18.10 -9.59
C GLU A 93 -11.72 18.54 -10.01
N GLY A 94 -10.89 17.64 -10.47
CA GLY A 94 -9.56 17.92 -11.00
C GLY A 94 -8.62 16.76 -10.87
N PHE A 95 -7.35 16.98 -11.20
CA PHE A 95 -6.27 16.01 -11.18
C PHE A 95 -5.18 16.51 -10.25
N ALA A 96 -4.95 15.81 -9.16
CA ALA A 96 -3.93 16.16 -8.18
C ALA A 96 -2.62 15.39 -8.44
N PHE A 97 -1.50 15.90 -7.89
CA PHE A 97 -0.16 15.32 -8.09
C PHE A 97 0.38 14.54 -6.91
N THR A 98 -0.37 14.47 -5.82
CA THR A 98 -0.02 13.69 -4.64
C THR A 98 -1.26 12.96 -4.14
N GLN A 99 -1.16 11.66 -3.87
CA GLN A 99 -2.27 10.83 -3.38
C GLN A 99 -1.80 9.89 -2.27
N MET A 100 -2.75 9.37 -1.49
CA MET A 100 -2.56 8.29 -0.54
C MET A 100 -3.28 7.04 -1.06
N SER A 101 -2.70 5.85 -0.91
CA SER A 101 -3.33 4.61 -1.34
C SER A 101 -3.84 3.80 -0.15
N GLY A 102 -5.13 3.46 -0.18
CA GLY A 102 -5.69 2.42 0.66
C GLY A 102 -5.98 2.80 2.12
N VAL A 103 -5.83 4.04 2.52
CA VAL A 103 -5.96 4.45 3.93
C VAL A 103 -7.25 5.26 4.13
N GLY A 104 -7.93 5.06 5.25
CA GLY A 104 -9.02 5.92 5.71
C GLY A 104 -8.52 7.15 6.48
N TRP A 105 -9.40 8.09 6.75
CA TRP A 105 -9.26 9.21 7.71
C TRP A 105 -8.11 10.20 7.48
N PHE A 106 -7.34 10.13 6.40
CA PHE A 106 -6.28 11.08 6.10
C PHE A 106 -6.79 12.20 5.21
N GLY A 107 -6.73 13.43 5.70
CA GLY A 107 -7.05 14.64 4.94
C GLY A 107 -5.85 15.23 4.19
N ASP A 108 -4.72 14.56 4.23
CA ASP A 108 -3.45 15.00 3.64
C ASP A 108 -3.31 14.59 2.19
N LEU A 109 -2.41 15.27 1.46
CA LEU A 109 -2.17 15.07 0.04
C LEU A 109 -3.36 15.50 -0.83
N GLY A 110 -3.41 15.09 -2.10
CA GLY A 110 -4.36 15.65 -3.07
C GLY A 110 -4.00 17.05 -3.51
N ASN A 111 -2.72 17.42 -3.40
CA ASN A 111 -2.22 18.76 -3.64
C ASN A 111 -2.02 19.05 -5.14
N PHE A 112 -1.98 20.34 -5.48
CA PHE A 112 -1.79 20.85 -6.81
C PHE A 112 -2.89 20.35 -7.76
N LEU A 113 -4.14 20.73 -7.45
CA LEU A 113 -5.31 20.27 -8.19
C LEU A 113 -5.50 21.07 -9.49
N VAL A 114 -5.36 20.39 -10.61
CA VAL A 114 -5.46 20.95 -11.97
C VAL A 114 -6.78 20.56 -12.60
N MET A 115 -7.49 21.53 -13.19
CA MET A 115 -8.72 21.29 -13.94
C MET A 115 -8.71 22.01 -15.28
N PRO A 116 -8.80 21.30 -16.41
CA PRO A 116 -9.02 21.93 -17.71
C PRO A 116 -10.51 22.27 -17.87
N THR A 117 -10.81 23.48 -18.35
CA THR A 117 -12.19 23.95 -18.52
C THR A 117 -12.35 24.77 -19.80
N THR A 118 -13.59 25.03 -20.19
CA THR A 118 -13.95 25.99 -21.25
C THR A 118 -15.03 26.96 -20.77
N GLY A 119 -15.11 28.13 -21.35
CA GLY A 119 -16.15 29.13 -21.03
C GLY A 119 -15.82 29.97 -19.79
N GLU A 120 -16.82 30.38 -19.02
CA GLU A 120 -16.65 31.28 -17.87
C GLU A 120 -15.83 30.67 -16.74
N LEU A 121 -14.91 31.43 -16.13
CA LEU A 121 -14.10 31.02 -15.00
C LEU A 121 -14.96 30.77 -13.76
N GLN A 122 -14.91 29.53 -13.25
CA GLN A 122 -15.45 29.17 -11.95
C GLN A 122 -14.28 28.96 -10.96
N LYS A 123 -14.39 29.46 -9.73
CA LYS A 123 -13.32 29.44 -8.71
C LYS A 123 -13.52 28.37 -7.63
N ILE A 124 -14.66 27.68 -7.64
CA ILE A 124 -15.00 26.58 -6.75
C ILE A 124 -15.31 25.33 -7.55
N ALA A 125 -15.04 24.16 -6.99
CA ALA A 125 -15.43 22.89 -7.60
C ALA A 125 -16.96 22.72 -7.71
N GLY A 126 -17.70 23.31 -6.77
CA GLY A 126 -19.12 23.07 -6.60
C GLY A 126 -19.39 21.81 -5.81
N LYS A 127 -20.63 21.33 -5.81
CA LYS A 127 -21.03 20.09 -5.16
C LYS A 127 -21.35 19.00 -6.18
N GLU A 128 -21.08 17.76 -5.82
CA GLU A 128 -21.34 16.60 -6.68
C GLU A 128 -22.82 16.46 -7.05
N ASP A 129 -23.71 16.76 -6.12
CA ASP A 129 -25.16 16.73 -6.31
C ASP A 129 -25.71 17.85 -7.23
N GLY A 130 -24.83 18.74 -7.72
CA GLY A 130 -25.18 19.87 -8.57
C GLY A 130 -25.93 21.01 -7.86
N SER A 131 -26.13 20.95 -6.56
CA SER A 131 -26.82 22.01 -5.78
C SER A 131 -26.06 23.33 -5.77
N ILE A 132 -24.72 23.26 -5.90
CA ILE A 132 -23.83 24.42 -6.09
C ILE A 132 -22.97 24.13 -7.33
N LYS A 133 -23.14 24.98 -8.35
CA LYS A 133 -22.34 24.88 -9.58
C LYS A 133 -20.90 25.34 -9.35
N GLY A 134 -19.96 24.73 -10.06
CA GLY A 134 -18.55 25.06 -10.03
C GLY A 134 -17.85 24.52 -11.27
N TYR A 135 -16.52 24.35 -11.20
CA TYR A 135 -15.72 23.83 -12.30
C TYR A 135 -15.70 22.30 -12.41
N ARG A 136 -16.29 21.57 -11.47
CA ARG A 136 -16.45 20.11 -11.52
C ARG A 136 -17.12 19.68 -12.82
N SER A 137 -16.67 18.60 -13.41
CA SER A 137 -17.26 18.04 -14.64
C SER A 137 -17.79 16.63 -14.41
N SER A 138 -18.92 16.34 -14.99
CA SER A 138 -19.34 14.97 -15.24
C SER A 138 -18.32 14.27 -16.14
N TYR A 139 -18.24 12.95 -16.06
CA TYR A 139 -17.39 12.14 -16.92
C TYR A 139 -18.10 10.83 -17.32
N ASP A 140 -17.70 10.30 -18.45
CA ASP A 140 -18.19 8.99 -18.90
C ASP A 140 -17.20 7.91 -18.49
N LYS A 141 -17.63 7.05 -17.56
CA LYS A 141 -16.82 5.91 -17.07
C LYS A 141 -16.39 4.98 -18.20
N ALA A 142 -17.14 4.86 -19.28
CA ALA A 142 -16.75 4.05 -20.43
C ALA A 142 -15.49 4.60 -21.13
N THR A 143 -15.12 5.86 -20.89
CA THR A 143 -13.90 6.49 -21.42
C THR A 143 -12.72 6.40 -20.45
N GLU A 144 -12.95 5.99 -19.20
CA GLU A 144 -11.85 5.80 -18.24
C GLU A 144 -10.95 4.65 -18.66
N THR A 145 -9.67 4.88 -18.58
CA THR A 145 -8.65 3.86 -18.76
C THR A 145 -7.55 4.08 -17.73
N ALA A 146 -7.24 3.07 -16.95
CA ALA A 146 -6.13 3.05 -16.03
C ALA A 146 -5.21 1.87 -16.33
N LYS A 147 -3.90 2.12 -16.30
CA LYS A 147 -2.83 1.12 -16.44
C LYS A 147 -1.67 1.51 -15.55
N ALA A 148 -0.75 0.61 -15.30
CA ALA A 148 0.47 0.94 -14.59
C ALA A 148 1.20 2.12 -15.26
N GLY A 149 1.24 3.26 -14.58
CA GLY A 149 1.87 4.50 -15.07
C GLY A 149 1.06 5.35 -16.04
N TYR A 150 -0.23 5.05 -16.24
CA TYR A 150 -1.08 5.81 -17.16
C TYR A 150 -2.54 5.85 -16.70
N TYR A 151 -3.19 7.01 -16.90
CA TYR A 151 -4.62 7.18 -16.72
C TYR A 151 -5.19 8.11 -17.82
N SER A 152 -6.45 7.89 -18.21
CA SER A 152 -7.20 8.80 -19.09
C SER A 152 -8.69 8.76 -18.83
N VAL A 153 -9.37 9.90 -19.15
CA VAL A 153 -10.82 10.06 -19.03
C VAL A 153 -11.30 11.21 -19.95
N GLU A 154 -12.56 11.19 -20.33
CA GLU A 154 -13.23 12.31 -21.01
C GLU A 154 -14.13 13.07 -20.03
N LEU A 155 -13.87 14.38 -19.85
CA LEU A 155 -14.69 15.32 -19.11
C LEU A 155 -15.85 15.78 -19.99
N THR A 156 -17.06 15.26 -19.76
CA THR A 156 -18.18 15.42 -20.70
C THR A 156 -18.73 16.83 -20.78
N ASP A 157 -18.73 17.59 -19.67
CA ASP A 157 -19.25 18.94 -19.63
C ASP A 157 -18.40 19.92 -20.47
N TYR A 158 -17.10 19.64 -20.56
CA TYR A 158 -16.14 20.47 -21.32
C TYR A 158 -15.70 19.82 -22.63
N LYS A 159 -16.05 18.55 -22.88
CA LYS A 159 -15.56 17.75 -24.02
C LYS A 159 -14.04 17.73 -24.11
N ILE A 160 -13.37 17.57 -22.99
CA ILE A 160 -11.92 17.54 -22.88
C ILE A 160 -11.48 16.14 -22.49
N LYS A 161 -10.62 15.50 -23.30
CA LYS A 161 -9.93 14.31 -22.90
C LYS A 161 -8.72 14.68 -22.06
N VAL A 162 -8.57 14.07 -20.90
CA VAL A 162 -7.42 14.23 -20.02
C VAL A 162 -6.64 12.92 -20.00
N GLU A 163 -5.33 13.01 -20.16
CA GLU A 163 -4.40 11.87 -20.03
C GLU A 163 -3.30 12.25 -19.04
N SER A 164 -2.90 11.30 -18.18
CA SER A 164 -1.82 11.52 -17.21
C SER A 164 -0.78 10.41 -17.23
N SER A 165 0.46 10.79 -16.92
CA SER A 165 1.56 9.86 -16.65
C SER A 165 2.53 10.50 -15.65
N ALA A 166 3.53 9.74 -15.15
CA ALA A 166 4.44 10.22 -14.12
C ALA A 166 5.87 9.70 -14.32
N THR A 167 6.82 10.44 -13.75
CA THR A 167 8.16 9.99 -13.39
C THR A 167 8.26 9.93 -11.86
N PRO A 168 9.36 9.48 -11.25
CA PRO A 168 9.45 9.42 -9.78
C PRO A 168 9.14 10.74 -9.05
N HIS A 169 9.54 11.89 -9.59
CA HIS A 169 9.37 13.20 -8.95
C HIS A 169 8.49 14.16 -9.77
N CYS A 170 8.02 13.76 -10.93
CA CYS A 170 7.27 14.65 -11.82
C CYS A 170 6.02 13.97 -12.37
N GLY A 171 5.05 14.80 -12.77
CA GLY A 171 3.88 14.33 -13.50
C GLY A 171 3.67 15.12 -14.78
N ILE A 172 2.94 14.53 -15.71
CA ILE A 172 2.50 15.16 -16.95
C ILE A 172 1.00 14.97 -17.16
N LEU A 173 0.32 16.04 -17.53
CA LEU A 173 -1.06 16.02 -18.00
C LEU A 173 -1.07 16.44 -19.48
N GLN A 174 -1.81 15.72 -20.30
CA GLN A 174 -2.12 16.09 -21.68
C GLN A 174 -3.63 16.26 -21.83
N PHE A 175 -4.03 17.42 -22.32
CA PHE A 175 -5.41 17.79 -22.52
C PHE A 175 -5.70 17.89 -24.01
N THR A 176 -6.71 17.16 -24.50
CA THR A 176 -7.21 17.31 -25.86
C THR A 176 -8.48 18.16 -25.82
N PHE A 177 -8.40 19.37 -26.30
CA PHE A 177 -9.47 20.37 -26.23
C PHE A 177 -10.39 20.34 -27.47
N PRO A 178 -11.67 20.70 -27.31
CA PRO A 178 -12.53 21.08 -28.43
C PRO A 178 -12.12 22.44 -28.97
N SER A 179 -12.70 22.86 -30.12
CA SER A 179 -12.58 24.24 -30.62
C SER A 179 -13.32 25.20 -29.68
N ASN A 180 -12.58 26.10 -29.03
CA ASN A 180 -13.16 27.10 -28.12
C ASN A 180 -12.25 28.33 -27.99
N GLU A 181 -12.86 29.53 -27.92
CA GLU A 181 -12.13 30.80 -27.74
C GLU A 181 -11.65 31.00 -26.28
N GLN A 182 -12.24 30.30 -25.32
CA GLN A 182 -11.98 30.43 -23.89
C GLN A 182 -11.66 29.04 -23.26
N SER A 183 -10.70 28.36 -23.83
CA SER A 183 -10.11 27.17 -23.17
C SER A 183 -9.19 27.61 -22.05
N ARG A 184 -9.12 26.81 -20.98
CA ARG A 184 -8.40 27.21 -19.77
C ARG A 184 -7.80 26.00 -19.09
N ILE A 185 -6.64 26.19 -18.47
CA ILE A 185 -6.10 25.35 -17.42
C ILE A 185 -6.13 26.17 -16.14
N GLN A 186 -6.83 25.67 -15.12
CA GLN A 186 -6.88 26.29 -13.80
C GLN A 186 -6.33 25.36 -12.74
N ILE A 187 -5.73 25.94 -11.70
CA ILE A 187 -5.07 25.23 -10.60
C ILE A 187 -5.61 25.80 -9.30
N ASP A 188 -6.25 24.94 -8.50
CA ASP A 188 -6.62 25.28 -7.14
C ASP A 188 -5.49 24.88 -6.20
N LEU A 189 -4.69 25.85 -5.79
CA LEU A 189 -3.52 25.64 -4.93
C LEU A 189 -3.90 25.40 -3.46
N ALA A 190 -5.14 25.68 -3.09
CA ALA A 190 -5.59 25.46 -1.72
C ALA A 190 -6.04 24.02 -1.45
N ARG A 191 -6.29 23.21 -2.47
CA ARG A 191 -6.92 21.90 -2.29
C ARG A 191 -6.02 20.87 -1.59
N ARG A 192 -6.65 20.12 -0.73
CA ARG A 192 -6.22 18.84 -0.13
C ARG A 192 -7.41 17.89 -0.16
N VAL A 193 -7.19 16.61 -0.04
CA VAL A 193 -8.31 15.64 0.02
C VAL A 193 -9.24 15.98 1.19
N GLY A 194 -8.73 16.15 2.38
CA GLY A 194 -9.52 16.38 3.59
C GLY A 194 -9.56 17.83 4.09
N GLY A 195 -9.43 18.82 3.21
CA GLY A 195 -9.45 20.22 3.63
C GLY A 195 -8.73 21.16 2.68
N THR A 196 -7.98 22.12 3.23
CA THR A 196 -7.18 23.05 2.42
C THR A 196 -5.76 23.19 2.96
N SER A 197 -4.81 23.55 2.10
CA SER A 197 -3.55 24.14 2.55
C SER A 197 -3.84 25.51 3.19
N THR A 198 -3.00 25.93 4.14
CA THR A 198 -3.25 27.12 4.96
C THR A 198 -2.77 28.41 4.33
N SER A 199 -1.74 28.34 3.50
CA SER A 199 -1.27 29.44 2.66
C SER A 199 -0.62 28.92 1.38
N GLN A 200 -0.64 29.73 0.33
CA GLN A 200 -0.14 29.37 -0.99
C GLN A 200 0.60 30.52 -1.62
N TYR A 201 1.52 30.19 -2.52
CA TYR A 201 2.27 31.14 -3.33
C TYR A 201 2.40 30.65 -4.75
N VAL A 202 2.31 31.55 -5.71
CA VAL A 202 2.56 31.32 -7.13
C VAL A 202 3.32 32.47 -7.75
N LYS A 203 4.28 32.15 -8.63
CA LYS A 203 5.05 33.11 -9.41
C LYS A 203 5.15 32.67 -10.86
N VAL A 204 4.84 33.58 -11.79
CA VAL A 204 5.09 33.42 -13.22
C VAL A 204 6.54 33.79 -13.49
N LEU A 205 7.35 32.86 -13.97
CA LEU A 205 8.78 33.05 -14.23
C LEU A 205 9.02 33.60 -15.64
N ASP A 206 8.35 33.02 -16.60
CA ASP A 206 8.44 33.37 -18.02
C ASP A 206 7.09 33.09 -18.72
N ASP A 207 7.08 33.17 -20.05
CA ASP A 207 5.87 32.99 -20.85
C ASP A 207 5.27 31.55 -20.79
N TYR A 208 5.94 30.59 -20.20
CA TYR A 208 5.50 29.19 -20.16
C TYR A 208 5.55 28.57 -18.76
N THR A 209 6.09 29.26 -17.77
CA THR A 209 6.52 28.61 -16.52
C THR A 209 5.99 29.32 -15.28
N ILE A 210 5.46 28.54 -14.35
CA ILE A 210 5.13 28.98 -12.99
C ILE A 210 5.86 28.14 -11.96
N GLN A 211 6.10 28.70 -10.78
CA GLN A 211 6.54 27.98 -9.61
C GLN A 211 5.85 28.50 -8.35
N GLY A 212 5.89 27.72 -7.28
CA GLY A 212 5.33 28.15 -6.01
C GLY A 212 5.28 27.03 -4.98
N TRP A 213 4.40 27.22 -4.00
CA TRP A 213 4.24 26.27 -2.89
C TRP A 213 2.83 26.32 -2.28
N MET A 214 2.50 25.25 -1.57
CA MET A 214 1.31 25.09 -0.74
C MET A 214 1.73 24.61 0.64
N LYS A 215 1.48 25.40 1.68
CA LYS A 215 1.78 25.03 3.07
C LYS A 215 0.59 24.27 3.66
N CYS A 216 0.83 23.07 4.12
CA CYS A 216 -0.17 22.16 4.69
C CYS A 216 0.12 21.97 6.18
N THR A 217 -0.81 22.40 7.02
CA THR A 217 -0.76 22.24 8.49
C THR A 217 -2.02 21.55 8.97
N PRO A 218 -2.05 21.03 10.22
CA PRO A 218 -3.26 20.44 10.80
C PRO A 218 -4.47 21.37 10.81
N ASP A 219 -4.27 22.69 10.93
CA ASP A 219 -5.35 23.69 10.86
C ASP A 219 -6.11 23.68 9.53
N GLY A 220 -5.48 23.17 8.49
CA GLY A 220 -6.09 22.99 7.18
C GLY A 220 -6.93 21.74 7.02
N GLY A 221 -7.08 20.90 8.06
CA GLY A 221 -7.89 19.68 8.04
C GLY A 221 -7.10 18.39 7.86
N GLY A 222 -5.78 18.44 7.80
CA GLY A 222 -4.94 17.25 7.73
C GLY A 222 -4.78 16.52 9.06
N TRP A 223 -4.04 15.43 9.03
CA TRP A 223 -3.78 14.60 10.19
C TRP A 223 -2.90 15.31 11.20
N GLY A 224 -3.42 15.58 12.37
CA GLY A 224 -2.71 16.32 13.40
C GLY A 224 -2.87 15.76 14.81
N ASN A 225 -3.38 14.53 14.94
CA ASN A 225 -3.72 13.97 16.26
C ASN A 225 -2.52 13.37 17.00
N GLY A 226 -1.39 13.21 16.33
CA GLY A 226 -0.21 12.62 16.93
C GLY A 226 0.63 13.59 17.74
N GLU A 227 1.72 13.09 18.26
CA GLU A 227 2.71 13.88 19.01
C GLU A 227 3.43 14.91 18.12
N GLY A 228 3.36 14.79 16.83
CA GLY A 228 4.15 15.56 15.87
C GLY A 228 3.42 16.19 14.71
N ASN A 229 2.18 16.40 14.73
CA ASN A 229 1.38 17.11 13.71
C ASN A 229 1.94 17.07 12.29
N SER A 230 1.18 16.60 11.32
CA SER A 230 1.60 16.60 9.91
C SER A 230 1.69 18.04 9.39
N ASP A 231 2.90 18.57 9.33
CA ASP A 231 3.24 19.90 8.83
C ASP A 231 4.27 19.76 7.71
N TYR A 232 3.84 20.01 6.48
CA TYR A 232 4.65 19.88 5.27
C TYR A 232 4.29 20.96 4.26
N THR A 233 5.22 21.24 3.36
CA THR A 233 5.00 22.15 2.23
C THR A 233 5.24 21.39 0.94
N VAL A 234 4.30 21.50 0.01
CA VAL A 234 4.47 20.98 -1.35
C VAL A 234 4.92 22.11 -2.24
N TYR A 235 6.11 21.99 -2.80
CA TYR A 235 6.67 22.91 -3.78
C TYR A 235 6.48 22.38 -5.19
N TYR A 236 6.27 23.25 -6.14
CA TYR A 236 6.07 22.87 -7.53
C TYR A 236 6.81 23.79 -8.51
N TYR A 237 7.19 23.20 -9.64
CA TYR A 237 7.65 23.88 -10.84
C TYR A 237 6.87 23.33 -12.03
N ALA A 238 6.08 24.18 -12.71
CA ALA A 238 5.17 23.73 -13.74
C ALA A 238 5.39 24.47 -15.07
N GLN A 239 5.44 23.72 -16.17
CA GLN A 239 5.61 24.24 -17.52
C GLN A 239 4.45 23.82 -18.42
N PHE A 240 3.95 24.79 -19.18
CA PHE A 240 2.85 24.64 -20.14
C PHE A 240 3.40 24.61 -21.57
N SER A 241 2.75 23.87 -22.45
CA SER A 241 3.07 23.90 -23.89
C SER A 241 2.47 25.09 -24.62
N LYS A 242 1.52 25.81 -24.00
CA LYS A 242 0.93 27.06 -24.46
C LYS A 242 1.50 28.27 -23.70
N PRO A 243 1.69 29.41 -24.34
CA PRO A 243 2.18 30.61 -23.66
C PRO A 243 1.14 31.18 -22.69
N LEU A 244 1.61 31.67 -21.55
CA LEU A 244 0.84 32.32 -20.51
C LEU A 244 0.49 33.77 -20.88
N SER A 245 -0.12 34.00 -22.04
CA SER A 245 -0.42 35.32 -22.56
C SER A 245 -1.63 35.97 -21.90
N ASN A 246 -2.56 35.18 -21.37
CA ASN A 246 -3.73 35.61 -20.63
C ASN A 246 -3.91 34.79 -19.40
N TYR A 247 -3.30 35.20 -18.30
CA TYR A 247 -3.36 34.51 -17.00
C TYR A 247 -3.87 35.43 -15.89
N GLY A 248 -4.23 34.84 -14.78
CA GLY A 248 -4.62 35.55 -13.58
C GLY A 248 -4.65 34.67 -12.35
N PHE A 249 -4.98 35.29 -11.25
CA PHE A 249 -5.09 34.67 -9.94
C PHE A 249 -6.44 34.98 -9.33
N TRP A 250 -6.87 34.14 -8.38
CA TRP A 250 -7.89 34.51 -7.40
C TRP A 250 -7.36 34.18 -5.99
N SER A 251 -7.77 34.94 -5.00
CA SER A 251 -7.45 34.67 -3.61
C SER A 251 -8.62 35.07 -2.73
N ALA A 252 -9.09 34.16 -1.91
CA ALA A 252 -10.12 34.43 -0.93
C ALA A 252 -9.49 34.77 0.41
N ASP A 253 -9.96 35.82 1.06
CA ASP A 253 -9.61 36.13 2.44
C ASP A 253 -10.38 35.19 3.39
N ILE A 254 -9.77 34.08 3.76
CA ILE A 254 -10.33 33.12 4.70
C ILE A 254 -9.89 33.52 6.12
N PRO A 255 -10.82 33.79 7.05
CA PRO A 255 -10.49 34.08 8.42
C PRO A 255 -9.66 32.97 9.08
N ASP A 256 -8.68 33.34 9.92
CA ASP A 256 -7.80 32.34 10.56
C ASP A 256 -8.54 31.45 11.54
N GLU A 257 -9.60 31.96 12.16
CA GLU A 257 -10.46 31.22 13.08
C GLU A 257 -11.40 30.20 12.40
N TRP A 258 -11.51 30.22 11.08
CA TRP A 258 -12.35 29.25 10.36
C TRP A 258 -11.67 27.90 10.31
N VAL A 259 -12.38 26.91 10.78
CA VAL A 259 -11.97 25.51 10.66
C VAL A 259 -11.97 25.12 9.18
N ARG A 260 -10.93 24.42 8.73
CA ARG A 260 -10.75 24.02 7.34
C ARG A 260 -10.81 22.50 7.18
N LYS A 261 -11.66 21.87 8.00
CA LYS A 261 -11.92 20.42 7.92
C LYS A 261 -12.81 20.08 6.71
N PRO A 262 -12.90 18.81 6.32
CA PRO A 262 -13.62 18.38 5.12
C PRO A 262 -15.04 18.96 5.00
N ASP A 263 -15.84 18.86 6.03
CA ASP A 263 -17.22 19.34 6.00
C ASP A 263 -17.35 20.87 5.97
N GLU A 264 -16.37 21.57 6.52
CA GLU A 264 -16.35 23.03 6.59
C GLU A 264 -15.99 23.66 5.23
N VAL A 265 -15.04 23.08 4.51
CA VAL A 265 -14.57 23.61 3.23
C VAL A 265 -15.57 23.42 2.07
N VAL A 266 -16.57 22.58 2.27
CA VAL A 266 -17.72 22.42 1.37
C VAL A 266 -18.99 23.13 1.87
N SER A 267 -18.90 23.87 2.98
CA SER A 267 -20.02 24.65 3.50
C SER A 267 -20.39 25.83 2.59
N ILE A 268 -21.66 26.21 2.61
CA ILE A 268 -22.15 27.35 1.78
C ILE A 268 -21.37 28.63 2.08
N PRO A 269 -21.13 29.04 3.35
CA PRO A 269 -20.35 30.24 3.64
C PRO A 269 -18.95 30.21 3.07
N TYR A 270 -18.24 29.08 3.17
CA TYR A 270 -16.89 28.91 2.68
C TYR A 270 -16.84 29.00 1.14
N LEU A 271 -17.68 28.24 0.44
CA LEU A 271 -17.78 28.25 -1.02
C LEU A 271 -18.20 29.62 -1.58
N THR A 272 -19.13 30.30 -0.90
CA THR A 272 -19.55 31.65 -1.29
C THR A 272 -18.40 32.64 -1.24
N ARG A 273 -17.59 32.57 -0.17
CA ARG A 273 -16.43 33.47 -0.02
C ARG A 273 -15.39 33.26 -1.14
N ILE A 274 -15.11 32.04 -1.54
CA ILE A 274 -14.21 31.76 -2.67
C ILE A 274 -14.81 32.18 -3.98
N SER A 275 -16.09 31.87 -4.23
CA SER A 275 -16.76 32.22 -5.49
C SER A 275 -16.79 33.76 -5.74
N GLN A 276 -16.83 34.53 -4.67
CA GLN A 276 -16.80 36.00 -4.70
C GLN A 276 -15.39 36.60 -4.72
N ALA A 277 -14.32 35.78 -4.58
CA ALA A 277 -12.96 36.28 -4.61
C ALA A 277 -12.67 37.06 -5.92
N PRO A 278 -11.94 38.19 -5.82
CA PRO A 278 -11.61 38.98 -7.02
C PRO A 278 -10.61 38.21 -7.91
N VAL A 279 -10.74 38.45 -9.23
CA VAL A 279 -9.73 38.03 -10.20
C VAL A 279 -8.67 39.12 -10.32
N ILE A 280 -7.41 38.72 -10.19
CA ILE A 280 -6.24 39.60 -10.19
C ILE A 280 -5.38 39.23 -11.41
N LYS A 281 -5.22 40.19 -12.37
CA LYS A 281 -4.49 39.95 -13.63
C LYS A 281 -3.14 40.64 -13.72
N ASP A 282 -2.97 41.81 -13.12
CA ASP A 282 -1.81 42.67 -13.31
C ASP A 282 -0.63 42.37 -12.38
N LYS A 283 -0.47 41.12 -12.01
CA LYS A 283 0.63 40.65 -11.14
C LYS A 283 1.37 39.48 -11.77
N LYS A 284 2.65 39.34 -11.45
CA LYS A 284 3.47 38.15 -11.80
C LYS A 284 3.60 37.15 -10.66
N GLU A 285 3.26 37.57 -9.46
CA GLU A 285 3.30 36.68 -8.26
C GLU A 285 2.24 37.11 -7.25
N LEU A 286 1.77 36.14 -6.51
CA LEU A 286 0.80 36.34 -5.44
C LEU A 286 1.00 35.30 -4.34
N GLU A 287 0.96 35.77 -3.09
CA GLU A 287 0.81 34.92 -1.90
C GLU A 287 -0.56 35.20 -1.29
N GLY A 288 -1.24 34.18 -0.80
CA GLY A 288 -2.58 34.33 -0.27
C GLY A 288 -3.12 33.09 0.41
N LYS A 289 -4.40 33.22 0.81
CA LYS A 289 -5.20 32.11 1.35
C LYS A 289 -6.25 31.74 0.32
N HIS A 290 -6.49 30.47 0.15
CA HIS A 290 -7.33 29.90 -0.91
C HIS A 290 -7.04 30.53 -2.28
N LEU A 291 -5.78 30.41 -2.67
CA LEU A 291 -5.21 30.95 -3.88
C LEU A 291 -5.38 29.95 -5.03
N GLY A 292 -5.78 30.48 -6.19
CA GLY A 292 -5.72 29.72 -7.43
C GLY A 292 -5.06 30.51 -8.54
N PHE A 293 -4.64 29.79 -9.57
CA PHE A 293 -4.04 30.29 -10.79
C PHE A 293 -4.84 29.80 -12.01
N PHE A 294 -4.90 30.58 -13.06
CA PHE A 294 -5.44 30.15 -14.35
C PHE A 294 -4.72 30.79 -15.53
N THR A 295 -4.70 30.07 -16.64
CA THR A 295 -4.29 30.61 -17.96
C THR A 295 -5.32 30.26 -19.00
N GLU A 296 -5.65 31.25 -19.89
CA GLU A 296 -6.67 31.14 -20.93
C GLU A 296 -6.04 31.29 -22.32
N PHE A 297 -6.52 30.51 -23.26
CA PHE A 297 -6.06 30.51 -24.64
C PHE A 297 -7.14 29.94 -25.57
N PRO A 298 -7.19 30.37 -26.84
CA PRO A 298 -8.03 29.73 -27.83
C PRO A 298 -7.48 28.37 -28.22
N THR A 299 -8.37 27.44 -28.56
CA THR A 299 -8.04 26.11 -29.07
C THR A 299 -8.80 25.76 -30.33
N LYS A 300 -8.22 24.91 -31.16
CA LYS A 300 -8.86 24.25 -32.30
C LYS A 300 -9.36 22.87 -31.86
N GLU A 301 -10.26 22.29 -32.67
CA GLU A 301 -10.76 20.96 -32.45
C GLU A 301 -9.62 19.93 -32.41
N GLY A 302 -9.55 19.13 -31.35
CA GLY A 302 -8.52 18.10 -31.14
C GLY A 302 -7.14 18.64 -30.76
N GLU A 303 -7.01 19.93 -30.43
CA GLU A 303 -5.72 20.49 -30.04
C GLU A 303 -5.24 19.97 -28.71
N GLN A 304 -4.01 19.44 -28.69
CA GLN A 304 -3.37 18.91 -27.49
C GLN A 304 -2.53 20.00 -26.81
N VAL A 305 -2.74 20.13 -25.50
CA VAL A 305 -1.97 21.01 -24.61
C VAL A 305 -1.37 20.18 -23.49
N GLU A 306 -0.08 20.27 -23.28
CA GLU A 306 0.63 19.57 -22.22
C GLU A 306 0.94 20.51 -21.05
N MET A 307 0.92 19.94 -19.84
CA MET A 307 1.40 20.54 -18.62
C MET A 307 2.28 19.56 -17.89
N LYS A 308 3.53 19.94 -17.62
CA LYS A 308 4.53 19.13 -16.88
C LYS A 308 4.78 19.78 -15.55
N VAL A 309 4.88 18.99 -14.49
CA VAL A 309 5.03 19.48 -13.12
C VAL A 309 6.08 18.68 -12.37
N GLY A 310 7.09 19.34 -11.85
CA GLY A 310 8.01 18.78 -10.85
C GLY A 310 7.52 19.14 -9.45
N ILE A 311 7.57 18.16 -8.54
CA ILE A 311 7.17 18.28 -7.14
C ILE A 311 8.40 18.10 -6.24
N SER A 312 8.44 18.84 -5.13
CA SER A 312 9.41 18.68 -4.04
C SER A 312 8.74 18.95 -2.70
N PHE A 313 9.25 18.33 -1.65
CA PHE A 313 8.91 18.65 -0.26
C PHE A 313 9.97 19.52 0.43
N VAL A 314 11.02 19.94 -0.31
CA VAL A 314 12.18 20.69 0.21
C VAL A 314 12.04 22.18 -0.07
N ASP A 315 12.05 22.56 -1.36
CA ASP A 315 11.94 23.94 -1.81
C ASP A 315 11.59 24.03 -3.32
N MET A 316 11.39 25.29 -3.81
CA MET A 316 11.10 25.52 -5.23
C MET A 316 12.27 25.16 -6.16
N GLU A 317 13.50 25.26 -5.67
CA GLU A 317 14.70 24.85 -6.42
C GLU A 317 14.73 23.34 -6.60
N GLY A 318 14.38 22.57 -5.57
CA GLY A 318 14.23 21.12 -5.62
C GLY A 318 13.19 20.70 -6.65
N ALA A 319 12.01 21.34 -6.65
CA ALA A 319 10.97 21.07 -7.66
C ALA A 319 11.45 21.38 -9.09
N ALA A 320 12.16 22.49 -9.31
CA ALA A 320 12.74 22.85 -10.58
C ALA A 320 13.86 21.89 -11.02
N ASN A 321 14.67 21.40 -10.09
CA ASN A 321 15.74 20.44 -10.35
C ASN A 321 15.17 19.05 -10.70
N ASN A 322 14.18 18.57 -9.96
CA ASN A 322 13.44 17.35 -10.27
C ASN A 322 12.85 17.41 -11.69
N PHE A 323 12.16 18.51 -12.01
CA PHE A 323 11.61 18.77 -13.34
C PHE A 323 12.68 18.73 -14.45
N LYS A 324 13.79 19.45 -14.25
CA LYS A 324 14.87 19.56 -15.24
C LYS A 324 15.51 18.22 -15.54
N GLN A 325 15.73 17.40 -14.53
CA GLN A 325 16.40 16.11 -14.68
C GLN A 325 15.51 15.03 -15.25
N GLU A 326 14.23 14.99 -14.87
CA GLU A 326 13.37 13.86 -15.21
C GLU A 326 12.44 14.08 -16.41
N ILE A 327 11.91 15.30 -16.61
CA ILE A 327 10.79 15.47 -17.55
C ILE A 327 10.94 16.61 -18.59
N ALA A 328 11.84 17.57 -18.37
CA ALA A 328 11.95 18.77 -19.19
C ALA A 328 12.02 18.48 -20.70
N SER A 329 12.84 17.52 -21.09
CA SER A 329 13.11 17.19 -22.50
C SER A 329 12.18 16.14 -23.11
N LYS A 330 11.24 15.56 -22.32
CA LYS A 330 10.38 14.45 -22.73
C LYS A 330 9.00 14.94 -23.15
N ASN A 331 8.38 14.30 -24.12
CA ASN A 331 6.96 14.46 -24.43
C ASN A 331 6.13 13.41 -23.67
N PHE A 332 4.79 13.54 -23.76
CA PHE A 332 3.86 12.65 -23.06
C PHE A 332 4.11 11.16 -23.38
N ALA A 333 4.30 10.80 -24.64
CA ALA A 333 4.49 9.42 -25.06
C ALA A 333 5.76 8.80 -24.47
N GLN A 334 6.84 9.57 -24.36
CA GLN A 334 8.11 9.12 -23.75
C GLN A 334 7.93 8.88 -22.25
N VAL A 335 7.29 9.80 -21.52
CA VAL A 335 7.02 9.64 -20.09
C VAL A 335 6.16 8.41 -19.83
N LYS A 336 5.08 8.24 -20.61
CA LYS A 336 4.20 7.06 -20.53
C LYS A 336 4.94 5.75 -20.75
N GLN A 337 5.82 5.68 -21.75
CA GLN A 337 6.60 4.48 -22.05
C GLN A 337 7.58 4.18 -20.91
N GLU A 338 8.32 5.16 -20.45
CA GLU A 338 9.28 5.00 -19.34
C GLU A 338 8.59 4.55 -18.05
N ALA A 339 7.41 5.08 -17.73
CA ALA A 339 6.62 4.63 -16.57
C ALA A 339 6.22 3.15 -16.72
N SER A 340 5.76 2.74 -17.91
CA SER A 340 5.43 1.34 -18.19
C SER A 340 6.65 0.43 -18.06
N ASP A 341 7.80 0.84 -18.55
CA ASP A 341 9.06 0.07 -18.48
C ASP A 341 9.54 -0.10 -17.03
N LEU A 342 9.44 0.96 -16.22
CA LEU A 342 9.74 0.90 -14.78
C LEU A 342 8.82 -0.09 -14.07
N TRP A 343 7.52 -0.06 -14.34
CA TRP A 343 6.57 -1.00 -13.78
C TRP A 343 6.83 -2.43 -14.22
N ASN A 344 7.07 -2.69 -15.50
CA ASN A 344 7.41 -4.02 -16.00
C ASN A 344 8.65 -4.59 -15.31
N LYS A 345 9.67 -3.77 -15.10
CA LYS A 345 10.88 -4.16 -14.38
C LYS A 345 10.57 -4.58 -12.93
N GLU A 346 9.86 -3.75 -12.18
CA GLU A 346 9.60 -4.02 -10.77
C GLU A 346 8.59 -5.17 -10.57
N LEU A 347 7.53 -5.25 -11.36
CA LEU A 347 6.56 -6.34 -11.32
C LEU A 347 7.16 -7.69 -11.73
N SER A 348 8.21 -7.69 -12.55
CA SER A 348 8.95 -8.90 -12.93
C SER A 348 9.78 -9.50 -11.78
N ARG A 349 9.80 -8.91 -10.60
CA ARG A 349 10.40 -9.52 -9.40
C ARG A 349 9.70 -10.81 -8.98
N ILE A 350 8.41 -10.94 -9.30
CA ILE A 350 7.66 -12.20 -9.15
C ILE A 350 7.06 -12.56 -10.51
N ARG A 351 7.27 -13.78 -10.94
CA ARG A 351 6.68 -14.32 -12.17
C ARG A 351 5.76 -15.48 -11.83
N ILE A 352 4.60 -15.52 -12.44
CA ILE A 352 3.60 -16.57 -12.24
C ILE A 352 3.25 -17.25 -13.56
N SER A 353 2.83 -18.50 -13.49
CA SER A 353 2.21 -19.21 -14.60
C SER A 353 1.09 -20.14 -14.10
N GLY A 354 0.15 -20.45 -14.98
CA GLY A 354 -1.13 -21.05 -14.59
C GLY A 354 -2.12 -20.01 -14.07
N GLY A 355 -3.22 -20.46 -13.49
CA GLY A 355 -4.32 -19.59 -13.06
C GLY A 355 -5.11 -18.99 -14.24
N THR A 356 -6.22 -18.35 -13.94
CA THR A 356 -7.06 -17.61 -14.89
C THR A 356 -6.49 -16.21 -15.13
N ASP A 357 -6.96 -15.52 -16.18
CA ASP A 357 -6.55 -14.13 -16.45
C ASP A 357 -7.02 -13.17 -15.35
N ASP A 358 -8.18 -13.41 -14.73
CA ASP A 358 -8.64 -12.65 -13.57
C ASP A 358 -7.72 -12.84 -12.36
N GLU A 359 -7.30 -14.08 -12.06
CA GLU A 359 -6.36 -14.35 -10.98
C GLU A 359 -4.99 -13.69 -11.23
N LYS A 360 -4.50 -13.71 -12.48
CA LYS A 360 -3.26 -12.99 -12.85
C LYS A 360 -3.44 -11.47 -12.69
N THR A 361 -4.62 -10.95 -13.07
CA THR A 361 -4.93 -9.52 -12.93
C THR A 361 -4.98 -9.12 -11.45
N VAL A 362 -5.62 -9.90 -10.61
CA VAL A 362 -5.62 -9.68 -9.15
C VAL A 362 -4.19 -9.74 -8.61
N PHE A 363 -3.38 -10.71 -9.04
CA PHE A 363 -2.00 -10.89 -8.56
C PHE A 363 -1.11 -9.69 -8.93
N TYR A 364 -1.06 -9.31 -10.21
CA TYR A 364 -0.18 -8.21 -10.63
C TYR A 364 -0.69 -6.84 -10.18
N THR A 365 -1.99 -6.67 -10.01
CA THR A 365 -2.54 -5.45 -9.40
C THR A 365 -2.20 -5.40 -7.90
N SER A 366 -2.31 -6.51 -7.19
CA SER A 366 -1.85 -6.59 -5.80
C SER A 366 -0.36 -6.29 -5.68
N LEU A 367 0.47 -6.86 -6.56
CA LEU A 367 1.90 -6.56 -6.57
C LEU A 367 2.18 -5.08 -6.89
N TYR A 368 1.42 -4.48 -7.80
CA TYR A 368 1.45 -3.04 -8.10
C TYR A 368 1.12 -2.20 -6.85
N HIS A 369 0.08 -2.52 -6.09
CA HIS A 369 -0.28 -1.82 -4.86
C HIS A 369 0.84 -1.89 -3.82
N THR A 370 1.53 -3.04 -3.68
CA THR A 370 2.66 -3.18 -2.73
C THR A 370 3.89 -2.33 -3.10
N MET A 371 3.91 -1.72 -4.28
CA MET A 371 5.03 -0.92 -4.80
C MET A 371 4.68 0.56 -4.97
N ILE A 372 3.57 1.03 -4.41
CA ILE A 372 3.23 2.45 -4.36
C ILE A 372 3.98 3.11 -3.19
N ASP A 373 3.94 2.49 -2.02
CA ASP A 373 4.60 2.95 -0.80
C ASP A 373 5.51 1.86 -0.20
N PRO A 374 6.53 2.21 0.60
CA PRO A 374 6.94 3.56 1.03
C PRO A 374 7.64 4.33 -0.09
N ARG A 375 7.12 5.52 -0.38
CA ARG A 375 7.58 6.35 -1.50
C ARG A 375 8.85 7.11 -1.22
N ILE A 376 9.52 7.56 -2.29
CA ILE A 376 10.70 8.44 -2.23
C ILE A 376 10.31 9.77 -1.59
N TYR A 377 11.17 10.28 -0.68
CA TYR A 377 11.03 11.57 -0.01
C TYR A 377 12.24 12.48 -0.23
N THR A 378 13.28 12.02 -0.92
CA THR A 378 14.40 12.84 -1.38
C THR A 378 14.11 13.44 -2.74
N ASP A 379 14.59 14.65 -3.00
CA ASP A 379 14.73 15.19 -4.35
C ASP A 379 15.85 14.46 -5.13
N VAL A 380 15.95 14.67 -6.44
CA VAL A 380 16.96 14.03 -7.30
C VAL A 380 18.41 14.41 -6.91
N ASP A 381 18.60 15.50 -6.17
CA ASP A 381 19.90 15.92 -5.63
C ASP A 381 20.18 15.34 -4.24
N GLY A 382 19.31 14.48 -3.70
CA GLY A 382 19.46 13.83 -2.41
C GLY A 382 18.98 14.66 -1.21
N ARG A 383 18.48 15.88 -1.41
CA ARG A 383 17.94 16.72 -0.32
C ARG A 383 16.56 16.24 0.14
N TYR A 384 16.27 16.40 1.44
CA TYR A 384 14.96 16.10 2.05
C TYR A 384 14.77 16.92 3.34
N ILE A 385 13.52 17.03 3.81
CA ILE A 385 13.21 17.64 5.11
C ILE A 385 13.34 16.59 6.21
N GLY A 386 14.18 16.86 7.20
CA GLY A 386 14.40 15.99 8.35
C GLY A 386 13.29 16.01 9.40
N GLY A 387 13.37 15.12 10.38
CA GLY A 387 12.49 15.11 11.56
C GLY A 387 12.59 16.37 12.43
N ASP A 388 13.65 17.16 12.27
CA ASP A 388 13.86 18.48 12.90
C ASP A 388 13.34 19.64 12.03
N LYS A 389 12.64 19.36 10.94
CA LYS A 389 12.09 20.30 9.96
C LYS A 389 13.17 21.14 9.24
N LYS A 390 14.40 20.64 9.17
CA LYS A 390 15.49 21.25 8.42
C LYS A 390 15.80 20.46 7.15
N VAL A 391 16.44 21.13 6.20
CA VAL A 391 16.97 20.48 4.99
C VAL A 391 18.19 19.65 5.37
N HIS A 392 18.17 18.39 4.96
CA HIS A 392 19.29 17.45 5.03
C HIS A 392 19.60 16.94 3.63
N GLU A 393 20.78 16.38 3.45
CA GLU A 393 21.25 15.81 2.19
C GLU A 393 21.74 14.38 2.44
N GLN A 394 21.38 13.48 1.53
CA GLN A 394 21.86 12.10 1.51
C GLN A 394 23.18 12.01 0.73
N ASP A 395 24.09 11.20 1.25
CA ASP A 395 25.37 10.88 0.62
C ASP A 395 25.29 9.72 -0.39
N GLY A 396 24.07 9.27 -0.73
CA GLY A 396 23.81 8.14 -1.63
C GLY A 396 23.83 6.77 -0.93
N THR A 397 23.99 6.70 0.39
CA THR A 397 24.00 5.42 1.12
C THR A 397 22.61 4.78 1.20
N PHE A 398 21.54 5.57 1.30
CA PHE A 398 20.15 5.12 1.24
C PHE A 398 19.23 6.17 0.59
N THR A 399 18.03 5.80 0.25
CA THR A 399 16.96 6.71 -0.20
C THR A 399 16.04 7.00 0.98
N LYS A 400 15.88 8.28 1.36
CA LYS A 400 14.88 8.65 2.39
C LYS A 400 13.49 8.38 1.85
N ARG A 401 12.70 7.64 2.63
CA ARG A 401 11.33 7.24 2.30
C ARG A 401 10.35 7.76 3.32
N THR A 402 9.09 7.82 2.92
CA THR A 402 7.96 8.21 3.77
C THR A 402 6.75 7.32 3.50
N ILE A 403 5.75 7.44 4.33
CA ILE A 403 4.53 6.63 4.42
C ILE A 403 4.86 5.24 4.96
N PHE A 404 4.89 5.18 6.29
CA PHE A 404 5.03 3.94 7.02
C PHE A 404 3.76 3.69 7.85
N SER A 405 2.80 2.97 7.28
CA SER A 405 1.58 2.50 7.96
C SER A 405 1.92 1.30 8.85
N GLY A 406 2.70 1.57 9.92
CA GLY A 406 3.43 0.53 10.64
C GLY A 406 2.54 -0.59 11.19
N TRP A 407 1.40 -0.26 11.82
CA TRP A 407 0.47 -1.24 12.39
C TRP A 407 0.01 -2.30 11.38
N ASP A 408 -0.07 -1.91 10.11
CA ASP A 408 -0.54 -2.74 9.02
C ASP A 408 0.62 -3.48 8.35
N VAL A 409 1.60 -2.75 7.80
CA VAL A 409 2.60 -3.23 6.83
C VAL A 409 3.64 -4.20 7.40
N PHE A 410 3.83 -4.26 8.72
CA PHE A 410 4.79 -5.20 9.31
C PHE A 410 4.39 -6.67 9.11
N ARG A 411 3.08 -6.94 8.91
CA ARG A 411 2.50 -8.29 8.91
C ARG A 411 2.82 -9.07 7.64
N SER A 412 2.68 -8.43 6.45
CA SER A 412 2.92 -9.07 5.15
C SER A 412 3.74 -8.21 4.19
N GLN A 413 3.51 -6.90 4.14
CA GLN A 413 4.14 -5.99 3.17
C GLN A 413 5.67 -5.97 3.33
N PHE A 414 6.20 -5.68 4.51
CA PHE A 414 7.64 -5.66 4.74
C PHE A 414 8.28 -7.05 4.64
N PRO A 415 7.67 -8.15 5.15
CA PRO A 415 8.15 -9.49 4.89
C PRO A 415 8.25 -9.87 3.40
N LEU A 416 7.27 -9.46 2.58
CA LEU A 416 7.32 -9.61 1.12
C LEU A 416 8.48 -8.81 0.53
N GLN A 417 8.59 -7.53 0.89
CA GLN A 417 9.66 -6.65 0.38
C GLN A 417 11.05 -7.14 0.84
N ALA A 418 11.17 -7.69 2.05
CA ALA A 418 12.43 -8.29 2.53
C ALA A 418 12.91 -9.44 1.64
N MET A 419 12.00 -10.14 0.98
CA MET A 419 12.30 -11.22 0.04
C MET A 419 12.64 -10.70 -1.35
N ILE A 420 11.83 -9.78 -1.92
CA ILE A 420 11.94 -9.37 -3.33
C ILE A 420 12.67 -8.03 -3.53
N ASN A 421 12.71 -7.17 -2.52
CA ASN A 421 13.31 -5.84 -2.57
C ASN A 421 13.97 -5.44 -1.24
N PRO A 422 14.96 -6.18 -0.75
CA PRO A 422 15.58 -5.96 0.57
C PRO A 422 16.23 -4.56 0.69
N ARG A 423 16.65 -3.95 -0.42
CA ARG A 423 17.15 -2.58 -0.44
C ARG A 423 16.07 -1.58 0.00
N LEU A 424 14.83 -1.75 -0.43
CA LEU A 424 13.70 -0.92 -0.01
C LEU A 424 13.49 -0.98 1.51
N VAL A 425 13.57 -2.19 2.09
CA VAL A 425 13.43 -2.40 3.53
C VAL A 425 14.58 -1.70 4.29
N SER A 426 15.81 -1.81 3.78
CA SER A 426 16.95 -1.09 4.34
C SER A 426 16.76 0.44 4.28
N ASP A 427 16.30 0.97 3.15
CA ASP A 427 16.01 2.40 2.97
C ASP A 427 14.92 2.87 3.96
N ALA A 428 13.85 2.09 4.16
CA ALA A 428 12.78 2.40 5.10
C ALA A 428 13.28 2.40 6.55
N LEU A 429 14.07 1.41 6.96
CA LEU A 429 14.67 1.36 8.30
C LEU A 429 15.61 2.54 8.55
N ASN A 430 16.52 2.83 7.59
CA ASN A 430 17.37 4.02 7.68
C ASN A 430 16.54 5.30 7.80
N SER A 431 15.39 5.35 7.11
CA SER A 431 14.47 6.51 7.17
C SER A 431 13.86 6.69 8.56
N LEU A 432 13.41 5.59 9.19
CA LEU A 432 12.86 5.62 10.55
C LEU A 432 13.93 5.96 11.58
N ILE A 433 15.14 5.38 11.49
CA ILE A 433 16.27 5.67 12.38
C ILE A 433 16.65 7.15 12.27
N THR A 434 16.81 7.64 11.04
CA THR A 434 17.18 9.03 10.78
C THR A 434 16.14 10.02 11.30
N MET A 435 14.84 9.70 11.14
CA MET A 435 13.75 10.51 11.68
C MET A 435 13.79 10.58 13.22
N ALA A 436 13.99 9.44 13.88
CA ALA A 436 14.10 9.36 15.34
C ALA A 436 15.30 10.16 15.87
N ASP A 437 16.43 10.09 15.16
CA ASP A 437 17.66 10.80 15.47
C ASP A 437 17.49 12.32 15.30
N GLN A 438 17.05 12.78 14.12
CA GLN A 438 16.89 14.19 13.79
C GLN A 438 15.81 14.88 14.63
N SER A 439 14.71 14.20 14.94
CA SER A 439 13.68 14.72 15.83
C SER A 439 14.10 14.76 17.30
N ARG A 440 15.24 14.14 17.65
CA ARG A 440 15.75 13.93 19.03
C ARG A 440 14.79 13.19 19.94
N ARG A 441 13.89 12.40 19.35
CA ARG A 441 12.95 11.56 20.11
C ARG A 441 13.60 10.25 20.53
N GLU A 442 14.52 9.74 19.72
CA GLU A 442 15.27 8.51 19.97
C GLU A 442 14.39 7.28 20.19
N TYR A 443 13.16 7.30 19.61
CA TYR A 443 12.21 6.18 19.55
C TYR A 443 11.45 6.21 18.23
N TYR A 444 10.88 5.06 17.82
CA TYR A 444 10.19 4.90 16.54
C TYR A 444 8.74 5.36 16.58
N GLU A 445 8.29 5.88 15.44
CA GLU A 445 6.88 6.17 15.17
C GLU A 445 6.12 4.89 14.81
N ARG A 446 4.82 4.87 15.09
CA ARG A 446 3.88 3.79 14.75
C ARG A 446 3.35 3.94 13.33
N TRP A 447 3.04 5.17 12.93
CA TRP A 447 2.48 5.52 11.64
C TRP A 447 3.13 6.82 11.14
N GLU A 448 4.17 6.71 10.33
CA GLU A 448 4.94 7.87 9.84
C GLU A 448 4.29 8.45 8.58
N LEU A 449 4.07 9.77 8.56
CA LEU A 449 3.53 10.52 7.44
C LEU A 449 4.40 11.74 7.15
N LEU A 450 5.02 11.77 5.96
CA LEU A 450 5.82 12.90 5.47
C LEU A 450 6.83 13.38 6.53
N ASN A 451 7.53 12.42 7.10
CA ASN A 451 8.53 12.62 8.14
C ASN A 451 7.98 13.27 9.43
N SER A 452 6.72 12.97 9.76
CA SER A 452 6.03 13.44 10.97
C SER A 452 5.54 12.26 11.82
N TYR A 453 5.52 12.50 13.16
CA TYR A 453 4.94 11.56 14.13
C TYR A 453 3.42 11.76 14.17
N SER A 454 2.66 10.93 13.48
CA SER A 454 1.21 11.02 13.48
C SER A 454 0.57 10.49 14.77
N GLY A 455 1.22 9.53 15.42
CA GLY A 455 0.70 8.84 16.60
C GLY A 455 -0.51 7.96 16.30
N CYS A 456 -0.80 7.71 15.02
CA CYS A 456 -1.92 6.89 14.58
C CYS A 456 -1.74 5.42 14.97
N MET A 457 -2.84 4.73 15.23
CA MET A 457 -2.93 3.32 15.58
C MET A 457 -2.16 2.93 16.85
N ILE A 458 -1.81 1.66 17.01
CA ILE A 458 -1.22 1.09 18.22
C ILE A 458 0.00 0.22 17.93
N GLY A 459 0.52 -0.42 18.97
CA GLY A 459 1.67 -1.32 18.86
C GLY A 459 3.00 -0.59 18.70
N ASN A 460 4.06 -1.35 18.51
CA ASN A 460 5.40 -0.88 18.19
C ASN A 460 5.91 -1.57 16.91
N PRO A 461 5.26 -1.35 15.76
CA PRO A 461 5.47 -2.15 14.55
C PRO A 461 6.88 -2.04 13.96
N ALA A 462 7.56 -0.90 14.13
CA ALA A 462 8.93 -0.74 13.68
C ALA A 462 9.89 -1.77 14.32
N LEU A 463 9.60 -2.24 15.53
CA LEU A 463 10.39 -3.26 16.21
C LEU A 463 10.30 -4.61 15.51
N SER A 464 9.10 -4.94 15.03
CA SER A 464 8.87 -6.14 14.22
C SER A 464 9.62 -6.07 12.89
N VAL A 465 9.49 -4.95 12.15
CA VAL A 465 10.19 -4.76 10.88
C VAL A 465 11.71 -4.83 11.06
N LEU A 466 12.24 -4.22 12.13
CA LEU A 466 13.67 -4.23 12.44
C LEU A 466 14.17 -5.65 12.73
N ALA A 467 13.46 -6.40 13.58
CA ALA A 467 13.83 -7.76 13.93
C ALA A 467 13.73 -8.70 12.70
N ASP A 468 12.64 -8.62 11.95
CA ASP A 468 12.41 -9.43 10.75
C ASP A 468 13.49 -9.18 9.67
N ALA A 469 13.80 -7.93 9.40
CA ALA A 469 14.85 -7.54 8.46
C ALA A 469 16.23 -8.06 8.89
N TYR A 470 16.58 -7.87 10.17
CA TYR A 470 17.86 -8.34 10.69
C TYR A 470 18.02 -9.86 10.58
N MET A 471 16.98 -10.62 10.98
CA MET A 471 16.97 -12.09 10.92
C MET A 471 17.05 -12.59 9.47
N LYS A 472 16.51 -11.87 8.51
CA LYS A 472 16.58 -12.15 7.07
C LYS A 472 17.85 -11.64 6.39
N GLY A 473 18.83 -11.11 7.15
CA GLY A 473 20.14 -10.70 6.65
C GLY A 473 20.23 -9.26 6.15
N ILE A 474 19.18 -8.46 6.27
CA ILE A 474 19.18 -7.03 5.90
C ILE A 474 19.76 -6.23 7.07
N ARG A 475 21.00 -5.76 6.92
CA ARG A 475 21.78 -5.13 7.99
C ARG A 475 22.55 -3.87 7.54
N THR A 476 22.11 -3.23 6.46
CA THR A 476 22.75 -2.05 5.85
C THR A 476 22.25 -0.76 6.48
N TYR A 477 22.24 -0.69 7.82
CA TYR A 477 21.89 0.45 8.66
C TYR A 477 22.71 0.39 9.96
N ASP A 478 22.68 1.45 10.77
CA ASP A 478 23.33 1.46 12.10
C ASP A 478 22.56 0.57 13.07
N VAL A 479 22.99 -0.69 13.16
CA VAL A 479 22.30 -1.74 13.94
C VAL A 479 22.28 -1.44 15.44
N GLU A 480 23.36 -0.88 15.99
CA GLU A 480 23.43 -0.58 17.44
C GLU A 480 22.51 0.60 17.80
N LYS A 481 22.50 1.65 16.99
CA LYS A 481 21.55 2.76 17.15
C LYS A 481 20.10 2.31 16.97
N ALA A 482 19.85 1.50 15.95
CA ALA A 482 18.52 0.92 15.70
C ALA A 482 18.03 0.11 16.88
N TYR A 483 18.88 -0.75 17.44
CA TYR A 483 18.59 -1.50 18.65
C TYR A 483 18.30 -0.60 19.85
N GLN A 484 19.14 0.42 20.10
CA GLN A 484 18.92 1.35 21.21
C GLN A 484 17.56 2.05 21.10
N TYR A 485 17.19 2.49 19.89
CA TYR A 485 15.89 3.14 19.66
C TYR A 485 14.71 2.14 19.79
N ALA A 486 14.91 0.87 19.49
CA ALA A 486 13.92 -0.16 19.76
C ALA A 486 13.70 -0.34 21.27
N VAL A 487 14.77 -0.38 22.07
CA VAL A 487 14.68 -0.40 23.54
C VAL A 487 13.95 0.82 24.08
N ASN A 488 14.29 2.02 23.59
CA ASN A 488 13.63 3.26 23.98
C ASN A 488 12.14 3.27 23.60
N THR A 489 11.79 2.71 22.44
CA THR A 489 10.40 2.60 21.98
C THR A 489 9.58 1.71 22.92
N SER A 490 10.11 0.55 23.30
CA SER A 490 9.47 -0.35 24.28
C SER A 490 9.34 0.31 25.67
N ALA A 491 10.31 1.12 26.09
CA ALA A 491 10.23 1.87 27.34
C ALA A 491 9.19 3.01 27.27
N LYS A 492 9.03 3.62 26.11
CA LYS A 492 8.06 4.72 25.89
C LYS A 492 6.62 4.19 25.80
N PHE A 493 6.41 3.07 25.11
CA PHE A 493 5.11 2.49 24.77
C PHE A 493 5.13 0.99 25.08
N GLY A 494 4.87 0.60 26.32
CA GLY A 494 4.95 -0.80 26.70
C GLY A 494 4.12 -1.13 27.94
N ASN A 495 4.24 -2.39 28.37
CA ASN A 495 3.48 -2.98 29.47
C ASN A 495 4.20 -2.90 30.86
N ASP A 496 5.13 -1.95 31.05
CA ASP A 496 6.16 -2.04 32.11
C ASP A 496 5.62 -1.95 33.55
N SER A 497 4.68 -1.06 33.84
CA SER A 497 4.31 -0.78 35.24
C SER A 497 3.38 -1.81 35.89
N LEU A 498 2.47 -2.40 35.11
CA LEU A 498 1.47 -3.35 35.58
C LEU A 498 1.66 -4.76 34.99
N GLY A 499 2.60 -4.92 34.05
CA GLY A 499 2.73 -6.11 33.22
C GLY A 499 1.62 -6.21 32.15
N TYR A 500 0.82 -5.17 31.97
CA TYR A 500 -0.19 -5.02 30.92
C TYR A 500 -0.53 -3.54 30.75
N THR A 501 -1.14 -3.18 29.61
CA THR A 501 -1.68 -1.85 29.37
C THR A 501 -3.18 -1.85 29.80
N PRO A 502 -3.61 -0.94 30.71
CA PRO A 502 -5.00 -0.93 31.15
C PRO A 502 -5.96 -0.33 30.12
N GLU A 503 -7.26 -0.47 30.36
CA GLU A 503 -8.32 0.19 29.57
C GLU A 503 -8.03 1.71 29.36
N PRO A 504 -8.43 2.27 28.21
CA PRO A 504 -9.14 1.63 27.10
C PRO A 504 -8.23 0.80 26.17
N LEU A 505 -8.82 -0.17 25.46
CA LEU A 505 -8.14 -1.02 24.45
C LEU A 505 -7.06 -1.94 25.03
N SER A 506 -7.26 -2.38 26.28
CA SER A 506 -6.26 -3.13 27.06
C SER A 506 -5.82 -4.45 26.41
N ILE A 507 -6.71 -5.17 25.73
CA ILE A 507 -6.36 -6.41 25.03
C ILE A 507 -5.42 -6.07 23.88
N SER A 508 -5.82 -5.19 22.95
CA SER A 508 -5.02 -4.84 21.79
C SER A 508 -3.63 -4.33 22.16
N TYR A 509 -3.56 -3.33 23.05
CA TYR A 509 -2.27 -2.78 23.47
C TYR A 509 -1.37 -3.82 24.11
N THR A 510 -1.91 -4.64 25.03
CA THR A 510 -1.06 -5.59 25.77
C THR A 510 -0.50 -6.67 24.86
N LEU A 511 -1.34 -7.23 23.98
CA LEU A 511 -0.89 -8.30 23.09
C LEU A 511 0.12 -7.78 22.04
N GLU A 512 -0.15 -6.60 21.47
CA GLU A 512 0.73 -5.98 20.47
C GLU A 512 2.10 -5.58 21.07
N TYR A 513 2.10 -5.00 22.27
CA TYR A 513 3.37 -4.67 22.95
C TYR A 513 4.13 -5.93 23.39
N ALA A 514 3.45 -6.99 23.84
CA ALA A 514 4.11 -8.25 24.17
C ALA A 514 4.81 -8.84 22.95
N TYR A 515 4.17 -8.86 21.80
CA TYR A 515 4.78 -9.30 20.54
C TYR A 515 5.96 -8.42 20.13
N ALA A 516 5.82 -7.10 20.21
CA ALA A 516 6.90 -6.19 19.86
C ALA A 516 8.12 -6.34 20.78
N ASP A 517 7.92 -6.53 22.07
CA ASP A 517 8.99 -6.82 23.05
C ASP A 517 9.68 -8.16 22.76
N TRP A 518 8.92 -9.17 22.36
CA TRP A 518 9.53 -10.43 21.89
C TRP A 518 10.40 -10.21 20.63
N CYS A 519 10.02 -9.33 19.70
CA CYS A 519 10.86 -8.97 18.57
C CYS A 519 12.19 -8.34 19.02
N VAL A 520 12.17 -7.46 20.05
CA VAL A 520 13.41 -6.92 20.65
C VAL A 520 14.24 -8.03 21.27
N ALA A 521 13.61 -9.02 21.93
CA ALA A 521 14.32 -10.17 22.48
C ALA A 521 15.06 -10.97 21.40
N GLN A 522 14.42 -11.22 20.24
CA GLN A 522 15.07 -11.90 19.12
C GLN A 522 16.28 -11.12 18.60
N LEU A 523 16.13 -9.83 18.43
CA LEU A 523 17.21 -8.95 17.98
C LEU A 523 18.35 -8.90 19.02
N ALA A 524 18.04 -8.74 20.31
CA ALA A 524 19.01 -8.76 21.40
C ALA A 524 19.82 -10.06 21.42
N LYS A 525 19.13 -11.20 21.29
CA LYS A 525 19.79 -12.53 21.22
C LYS A 525 20.72 -12.61 20.02
N ALA A 526 20.28 -12.16 18.84
CA ALA A 526 21.11 -12.17 17.64
C ALA A 526 22.33 -11.23 17.72
N LEU A 527 22.27 -10.19 18.57
CA LEU A 527 23.36 -9.27 18.86
C LEU A 527 24.24 -9.70 20.04
N GLY A 528 23.96 -10.86 20.68
CA GLY A 528 24.71 -11.36 21.83
C GLY A 528 24.44 -10.58 23.13
N LYS A 529 23.32 -9.86 23.24
CA LYS A 529 22.91 -9.09 24.41
C LYS A 529 22.00 -9.96 25.31
N GLU A 530 22.60 -10.95 25.96
CA GLU A 530 21.87 -12.05 26.65
C GLU A 530 20.94 -11.55 27.78
N GLU A 531 21.36 -10.56 28.57
CA GLU A 531 20.54 -10.00 29.66
C GLU A 531 19.28 -9.31 29.11
N ASP A 532 19.46 -8.52 28.07
CA ASP A 532 18.33 -7.87 27.38
C ASP A 532 17.44 -8.91 26.71
N ALA A 533 18.01 -9.89 26.04
CA ALA A 533 17.24 -10.97 25.41
C ALA A 533 16.31 -11.66 26.41
N LYS A 534 16.81 -11.98 27.60
CA LYS A 534 16.01 -12.56 28.69
C LYS A 534 14.92 -11.60 29.17
N ARG A 535 15.30 -10.34 29.45
CA ARG A 535 14.37 -9.33 29.94
C ARG A 535 13.21 -9.09 28.96
N PHE A 536 13.50 -8.92 27.67
CA PHE A 536 12.48 -8.68 26.65
C PHE A 536 11.66 -9.94 26.34
N TYR A 537 12.24 -11.14 26.47
CA TYR A 537 11.46 -12.37 26.40
C TYR A 537 10.42 -12.45 27.53
N GLU A 538 10.81 -12.07 28.77
CA GLU A 538 9.89 -12.01 29.91
C GLU A 538 8.77 -10.97 29.67
N LYS A 539 9.10 -9.80 29.11
CA LYS A 539 8.10 -8.79 28.70
C LYS A 539 7.16 -9.32 27.60
N GLY A 540 7.65 -10.11 26.68
CA GLY A 540 6.87 -10.80 25.66
C GLY A 540 5.81 -11.77 26.23
N GLN A 541 5.90 -12.15 27.51
CA GLN A 541 4.90 -12.98 28.19
C GLN A 541 3.74 -12.15 28.80
N ALA A 542 3.71 -10.83 28.63
CA ALA A 542 2.71 -9.95 29.23
C ALA A 542 1.26 -10.28 28.79
N TYR A 543 1.07 -10.90 27.64
CA TYR A 543 -0.23 -11.36 27.14
C TYR A 543 -0.94 -12.27 28.16
N ARG A 544 -0.21 -13.06 28.96
CA ARG A 544 -0.75 -13.95 29.99
C ARG A 544 -1.55 -13.19 31.07
N ASN A 545 -1.21 -11.93 31.32
CA ASN A 545 -1.89 -11.08 32.29
C ASN A 545 -3.29 -10.63 31.84
N MET A 546 -3.61 -10.82 30.57
CA MET A 546 -4.92 -10.47 29.98
C MET A 546 -5.85 -11.69 29.87
N PHE A 547 -5.36 -12.90 30.14
CA PHE A 547 -6.17 -14.10 30.03
C PHE A 547 -6.96 -14.34 31.33
N ASP A 548 -8.29 -14.39 31.23
CA ASP A 548 -9.19 -14.74 32.32
C ASP A 548 -9.55 -16.23 32.24
N ALA A 549 -8.97 -17.04 33.11
CA ALA A 549 -9.19 -18.48 33.13
C ALA A 549 -10.64 -18.89 33.45
N GLU A 550 -11.43 -18.02 34.13
CA GLU A 550 -12.86 -18.27 34.37
C GLU A 550 -13.68 -18.12 33.08
N LYS A 551 -13.28 -17.20 32.21
CA LYS A 551 -13.95 -16.97 30.92
C LYS A 551 -13.33 -17.76 29.77
N GLY A 552 -12.14 -18.34 29.98
CA GLY A 552 -11.38 -19.07 28.96
C GLY A 552 -10.93 -18.19 27.78
N TRP A 553 -10.84 -16.87 27.98
CA TRP A 553 -10.48 -15.93 26.93
C TRP A 553 -9.78 -14.66 27.45
N PHE A 554 -9.18 -13.87 26.54
CA PHE A 554 -8.62 -12.56 26.86
C PHE A 554 -9.74 -11.57 27.22
N ARG A 555 -9.59 -10.88 28.35
CA ARG A 555 -10.60 -9.99 28.91
C ARG A 555 -10.02 -8.61 29.21
N PRO A 556 -10.75 -7.51 28.93
CA PRO A 556 -10.27 -6.16 29.23
C PRO A 556 -10.05 -5.97 30.74
N ARG A 557 -8.95 -5.27 31.08
CA ARG A 557 -8.48 -5.08 32.46
C ARG A 557 -8.25 -3.61 32.80
N ASN A 558 -8.74 -3.19 33.96
CA ASN A 558 -8.63 -1.84 34.46
C ASN A 558 -7.28 -1.58 35.17
N ALA A 559 -6.93 -0.29 35.37
CA ALA A 559 -5.67 0.10 36.01
C ALA A 559 -5.52 -0.34 37.47
N ASP A 560 -6.64 -0.59 38.17
CA ASP A 560 -6.63 -1.14 39.53
C ASP A 560 -6.48 -2.68 39.59
N GLY A 561 -6.31 -3.32 38.46
CA GLY A 561 -6.17 -4.77 38.33
C GLY A 561 -7.49 -5.53 38.19
N SER A 562 -8.64 -4.85 38.32
CA SER A 562 -9.93 -5.50 38.14
C SER A 562 -10.24 -5.79 36.67
N TRP A 563 -11.00 -6.88 36.46
CA TRP A 563 -11.54 -7.19 35.14
C TRP A 563 -12.74 -6.27 34.80
N LYS A 564 -12.83 -5.83 33.55
CA LYS A 564 -14.03 -5.16 33.04
C LYS A 564 -15.22 -6.13 33.07
N ALA A 565 -16.46 -5.63 33.19
CA ALA A 565 -17.64 -6.47 33.12
C ALA A 565 -17.63 -7.37 31.88
N TRP A 566 -18.20 -8.57 31.94
CA TRP A 566 -18.26 -9.53 30.84
C TRP A 566 -19.71 -9.68 30.39
N PRO A 567 -20.19 -8.85 29.42
CA PRO A 567 -21.52 -8.98 28.85
C PRO A 567 -21.68 -10.26 28.03
N GLU A 568 -22.91 -10.61 27.66
CA GLU A 568 -23.20 -11.83 26.91
C GLU A 568 -22.49 -11.86 25.53
N ASN A 569 -22.34 -10.69 24.89
CA ASN A 569 -21.66 -10.51 23.60
C ASN A 569 -20.20 -10.07 23.72
N ALA A 570 -19.55 -10.20 24.87
CA ALA A 570 -18.20 -9.69 25.13
C ALA A 570 -17.14 -10.15 24.11
N LEU A 571 -17.30 -11.34 23.53
CA LEU A 571 -16.39 -11.86 22.52
C LEU A 571 -16.51 -11.13 21.18
N THR A 572 -17.71 -10.71 20.80
CA THR A 572 -18.04 -10.16 19.48
C THR A 572 -18.37 -8.66 19.50
N GLU A 573 -18.33 -8.03 20.69
CA GLU A 573 -18.55 -6.58 20.80
C GLU A 573 -17.32 -5.82 20.30
N GLU A 574 -17.50 -5.09 19.19
CA GLU A 574 -16.45 -4.23 18.61
C GLU A 574 -16.04 -3.14 19.62
N TRP A 575 -14.77 -2.82 19.66
CA TRP A 575 -14.16 -1.84 20.59
C TRP A 575 -14.18 -2.27 22.07
N TYR A 576 -14.59 -3.47 22.40
CA TYR A 576 -14.53 -3.97 23.77
C TYR A 576 -13.12 -4.44 24.15
N GLY A 577 -12.28 -3.50 24.60
CA GLY A 577 -10.87 -3.72 24.91
C GLY A 577 -9.95 -3.89 23.69
N CYS A 578 -10.50 -3.74 22.49
CA CYS A 578 -9.80 -3.95 21.22
C CYS A 578 -10.01 -2.76 20.29
N ILE A 579 -9.00 -2.44 19.48
CA ILE A 579 -9.09 -1.41 18.45
C ILE A 579 -9.62 -2.04 17.16
N GLU A 580 -10.64 -1.43 16.55
CA GLU A 580 -11.19 -1.84 15.24
C GLU A 580 -11.42 -3.35 15.11
N SER A 581 -11.74 -3.99 16.23
CA SER A 581 -11.93 -5.43 16.33
C SER A 581 -12.64 -5.78 17.63
N ASN A 582 -12.88 -7.05 17.84
CA ASN A 582 -13.44 -7.59 19.06
C ASN A 582 -12.46 -8.57 19.74
N ALA A 583 -12.82 -9.02 20.95
CA ALA A 583 -11.96 -9.92 21.71
C ALA A 583 -11.75 -11.29 21.01
N TYR A 584 -12.73 -11.75 20.21
CA TYR A 584 -12.62 -13.01 19.46
C TYR A 584 -11.66 -12.93 18.28
N GLN A 585 -11.45 -11.76 17.72
CA GLN A 585 -10.48 -11.48 16.66
C GLN A 585 -9.10 -11.20 17.23
N GLN A 586 -8.98 -10.21 18.11
CA GLN A 586 -7.72 -9.76 18.68
C GLN A 586 -7.07 -10.81 19.59
N GLY A 587 -7.86 -11.65 20.28
CA GLY A 587 -7.37 -12.63 21.23
C GLY A 587 -6.46 -13.71 20.64
N TRP A 588 -6.45 -13.87 19.33
CA TRP A 588 -5.49 -14.74 18.66
C TRP A 588 -4.08 -14.14 18.54
N PHE A 589 -3.90 -12.83 18.75
CA PHE A 589 -2.65 -12.13 18.45
C PHE A 589 -1.55 -12.43 19.48
N VAL A 590 -1.12 -13.70 19.51
CA VAL A 590 0.05 -14.21 20.24
C VAL A 590 0.94 -15.03 19.29
N PRO A 591 1.36 -14.46 18.12
CA PRO A 591 2.06 -15.23 17.09
C PRO A 591 3.44 -15.71 17.55
N HIS A 592 4.01 -15.07 18.55
CA HIS A 592 5.34 -15.34 19.10
C HIS A 592 5.39 -16.47 20.12
N ASP A 593 4.24 -16.87 20.69
CA ASP A 593 4.15 -17.94 21.69
C ASP A 593 2.84 -18.74 21.52
N VAL A 594 2.65 -19.34 20.36
CA VAL A 594 1.48 -20.18 20.08
C VAL A 594 1.34 -21.34 21.08
N PRO A 595 2.42 -22.04 21.50
CA PRO A 595 2.31 -23.07 22.54
C PRO A 595 1.78 -22.53 23.88
N GLY A 596 2.24 -21.35 24.31
CA GLY A 596 1.76 -20.71 25.55
C GLY A 596 0.29 -20.27 25.46
N MET A 597 -0.14 -19.79 24.30
CA MET A 597 -1.56 -19.49 24.04
C MET A 597 -2.41 -20.76 24.09
N VAL A 598 -1.96 -21.84 23.46
CA VAL A 598 -2.63 -23.16 23.47
C VAL A 598 -2.79 -23.69 24.89
N GLU A 599 -1.73 -23.57 25.72
CA GLU A 599 -1.79 -23.94 27.14
C GLU A 599 -2.88 -23.17 27.89
N LEU A 600 -2.93 -21.85 27.74
CA LEU A 600 -3.95 -21.00 28.39
C LEU A 600 -5.38 -21.34 27.94
N MET A 601 -5.57 -21.61 26.66
CA MET A 601 -6.89 -21.91 26.08
C MET A 601 -7.37 -23.36 26.27
N GLY A 602 -6.67 -24.17 27.07
CA GLY A 602 -7.14 -25.51 27.42
C GLY A 602 -6.64 -26.64 26.53
N GLY A 603 -5.69 -26.37 25.63
CA GLY A 603 -5.04 -27.38 24.80
C GLY A 603 -5.36 -27.26 23.31
N LYS A 604 -4.67 -28.10 22.52
CA LYS A 604 -4.67 -28.04 21.05
C LYS A 604 -6.06 -28.28 20.45
N GLU A 605 -6.79 -29.27 20.97
CA GLU A 605 -8.11 -29.63 20.49
C GLU A 605 -9.14 -28.49 20.68
N GLU A 606 -9.08 -27.82 21.83
CA GLU A 606 -9.95 -26.68 22.13
C GLU A 606 -9.65 -25.48 21.22
N VAL A 607 -8.36 -25.20 21.00
CA VAL A 607 -7.92 -24.13 20.08
C VAL A 607 -8.35 -24.41 18.65
N ILE A 608 -8.20 -25.65 18.16
CA ILE A 608 -8.65 -26.05 16.82
C ILE A 608 -10.17 -25.88 16.69
N ALA A 609 -10.94 -26.29 17.72
CA ALA A 609 -12.39 -26.14 17.73
C ALA A 609 -12.79 -24.65 17.65
N ASN A 610 -12.17 -23.78 18.45
CA ASN A 610 -12.43 -22.35 18.44
C ASN A 610 -12.03 -21.68 17.11
N LEU A 611 -10.88 -22.04 16.53
CA LEU A 611 -10.48 -21.56 15.20
C LEU A 611 -11.45 -22.01 14.11
N THR A 612 -11.88 -23.28 14.16
CA THR A 612 -12.85 -23.80 13.20
C THR A 612 -14.17 -23.05 13.31
N ASN A 613 -14.65 -22.79 14.54
CA ASN A 613 -15.83 -21.99 14.79
C ASN A 613 -15.70 -20.55 14.23
N LEU A 614 -14.53 -19.91 14.40
CA LEU A 614 -14.25 -18.58 13.84
C LEU A 614 -14.43 -18.55 12.32
N PHE A 615 -13.86 -19.52 11.62
CA PHE A 615 -13.94 -19.56 10.15
C PHE A 615 -15.31 -20.03 9.63
N ASP A 616 -15.93 -20.99 10.28
CA ASP A 616 -17.21 -21.56 9.81
C ASP A 616 -18.37 -20.55 9.93
N HIS A 617 -18.27 -19.54 10.81
CA HIS A 617 -19.24 -18.47 10.96
C HIS A 617 -18.92 -17.21 10.15
N THR A 618 -17.76 -17.19 9.48
CA THR A 618 -17.36 -16.06 8.63
C THR A 618 -18.30 -15.97 7.41
N PRO A 619 -18.87 -14.79 7.11
CA PRO A 619 -19.68 -14.58 5.92
C PRO A 619 -18.93 -14.91 4.63
N SER A 620 -19.64 -15.45 3.65
CA SER A 620 -19.04 -15.87 2.38
C SER A 620 -18.53 -14.71 1.50
N ASP A 621 -19.05 -13.51 1.71
CA ASP A 621 -18.61 -12.29 1.02
C ASP A 621 -17.33 -11.68 1.64
N MET A 622 -16.89 -12.22 2.78
CA MET A 622 -15.69 -11.78 3.52
C MET A 622 -15.71 -10.30 3.93
N LEU A 623 -16.84 -9.63 3.85
CA LEU A 623 -16.99 -8.25 4.31
C LEU A 623 -16.85 -8.18 5.84
N TRP A 624 -16.83 -6.96 6.38
CA TRP A 624 -16.67 -6.71 7.81
C TRP A 624 -17.65 -7.55 8.65
N ASN A 625 -17.12 -8.26 9.63
CA ASN A 625 -17.88 -9.21 10.44
C ASN A 625 -17.25 -9.45 11.81
N ASP A 626 -17.96 -10.13 12.71
CA ASP A 626 -17.55 -10.39 14.09
C ASP A 626 -16.64 -11.63 14.26
N TYR A 627 -16.42 -12.41 13.20
CA TYR A 627 -15.64 -13.65 13.18
C TYR A 627 -14.29 -13.44 12.49
N TYR A 628 -13.88 -14.27 11.54
CA TYR A 628 -12.67 -13.98 10.78
C TYR A 628 -12.89 -12.80 9.84
N ASN A 629 -12.48 -11.64 10.27
CA ASN A 629 -12.65 -10.38 9.54
C ASN A 629 -11.41 -10.04 8.72
N HIS A 630 -11.32 -10.60 7.50
CA HIS A 630 -10.18 -10.32 6.61
C HIS A 630 -10.05 -8.84 6.22
N ALA A 631 -11.12 -8.07 6.36
CA ALA A 631 -11.15 -6.65 6.06
C ALA A 631 -10.34 -5.78 7.05
N ASN A 632 -9.73 -6.39 8.10
CA ASN A 632 -8.87 -5.71 9.06
C ASN A 632 -7.72 -6.60 9.54
N GLU A 633 -6.61 -6.00 9.94
CA GLU A 633 -5.30 -6.61 10.14
C GLU A 633 -5.16 -7.57 11.33
N PRO A 634 -5.87 -7.40 12.46
CA PRO A 634 -5.65 -8.24 13.64
C PRO A 634 -5.71 -9.74 13.41
N VAL A 635 -6.45 -10.20 12.39
CA VAL A 635 -6.64 -11.63 12.09
C VAL A 635 -5.77 -12.16 10.94
N HIS A 636 -4.95 -11.33 10.29
CA HIS A 636 -4.24 -11.71 9.06
C HIS A 636 -3.30 -12.91 9.22
N PHE A 637 -2.78 -13.18 10.41
CA PHE A 637 -1.92 -14.34 10.67
C PHE A 637 -2.70 -15.61 11.09
N VAL A 638 -3.99 -15.48 11.47
CA VAL A 638 -4.80 -16.56 12.04
C VAL A 638 -4.93 -17.79 11.15
N PRO A 639 -5.09 -17.68 9.80
CA PRO A 639 -5.16 -18.86 8.93
C PRO A 639 -3.94 -19.79 9.00
N PHE A 640 -2.80 -19.26 9.43
CA PHE A 640 -1.53 -19.99 9.48
C PHE A 640 -1.29 -20.71 10.82
N LEU A 641 -2.10 -20.42 11.84
CA LEU A 641 -2.03 -21.10 13.13
C LEU A 641 -2.26 -22.62 13.02
N PHE A 642 -3.10 -23.04 12.09
CA PHE A 642 -3.38 -24.46 11.86
C PHE A 642 -2.11 -25.28 11.52
N ASN A 643 -1.12 -24.67 10.84
CA ASN A 643 0.17 -25.32 10.59
C ASN A 643 0.92 -25.63 11.90
N GLN A 644 0.80 -24.75 12.90
CA GLN A 644 1.46 -24.94 14.21
C GLN A 644 0.67 -25.85 15.16
N LEU A 645 -0.57 -26.18 14.78
CA LEU A 645 -1.47 -27.06 15.52
C LEU A 645 -1.55 -28.48 14.95
N ASP A 646 -0.63 -28.87 14.06
CA ASP A 646 -0.59 -30.18 13.38
C ASP A 646 -1.80 -30.50 12.49
N VAL A 647 -2.48 -29.47 11.98
CA VAL A 647 -3.64 -29.61 11.07
C VAL A 647 -3.49 -28.73 9.82
N PRO A 648 -2.38 -28.86 9.06
CA PRO A 648 -2.02 -27.94 7.98
C PRO A 648 -3.03 -27.91 6.82
N TRP A 649 -3.86 -28.92 6.67
CA TRP A 649 -4.93 -28.92 5.65
C TRP A 649 -5.97 -27.81 5.87
N TYR A 650 -6.16 -27.33 7.09
CA TYR A 650 -7.01 -26.15 7.35
C TYR A 650 -6.36 -24.86 6.86
N THR A 651 -5.05 -24.67 7.04
CA THR A 651 -4.31 -23.54 6.43
C THR A 651 -4.49 -23.57 4.91
N GLN A 652 -4.33 -24.73 4.26
CA GLN A 652 -4.48 -24.89 2.81
C GLN A 652 -5.91 -24.55 2.36
N LYS A 653 -6.93 -25.01 3.08
CA LYS A 653 -8.34 -24.73 2.83
C LYS A 653 -8.63 -23.24 2.93
N TRP A 654 -8.28 -22.64 4.07
CA TRP A 654 -8.72 -21.29 4.37
C TRP A 654 -7.95 -20.22 3.62
N THR A 655 -6.65 -20.38 3.39
CA THR A 655 -5.88 -19.43 2.56
C THR A 655 -6.40 -19.42 1.13
N ARG A 656 -6.70 -20.58 0.54
CA ARG A 656 -7.29 -20.65 -0.80
C ARG A 656 -8.70 -20.03 -0.83
N TYR A 657 -9.51 -20.26 0.21
CA TYR A 657 -10.84 -19.67 0.35
C TYR A 657 -10.78 -18.13 0.42
N ILE A 658 -9.89 -17.60 1.23
CA ILE A 658 -9.69 -16.14 1.38
C ILE A 658 -9.20 -15.54 0.06
N CYS A 659 -8.18 -16.10 -0.58
CA CYS A 659 -7.69 -15.63 -1.88
C CYS A 659 -8.80 -15.54 -2.93
N LYS A 660 -9.76 -16.44 -2.89
CA LYS A 660 -10.87 -16.50 -3.84
C LYS A 660 -11.99 -15.50 -3.54
N ASN A 661 -12.28 -15.25 -2.25
CA ASN A 661 -13.51 -14.54 -1.87
C ASN A 661 -13.26 -13.11 -1.36
N ALA A 662 -12.05 -12.81 -0.85
CA ALA A 662 -11.69 -11.47 -0.39
C ALA A 662 -11.05 -10.59 -1.49
N TYR A 663 -10.66 -11.21 -2.64
CA TYR A 663 -9.99 -10.54 -3.75
C TYR A 663 -10.65 -10.89 -5.08
N ALA A 664 -10.85 -9.89 -5.94
CA ALA A 664 -11.47 -10.10 -7.26
C ALA A 664 -11.08 -9.02 -8.28
N ASN A 665 -11.13 -9.36 -9.57
CA ASN A 665 -10.92 -8.38 -10.64
C ASN A 665 -12.17 -7.52 -10.85
N LYS A 666 -12.46 -6.65 -9.91
CA LYS A 666 -13.55 -5.66 -9.93
C LYS A 666 -13.22 -4.49 -9.01
N VAL A 667 -13.96 -3.40 -9.11
CA VAL A 667 -13.76 -2.19 -8.30
C VAL A 667 -13.79 -2.50 -6.80
N GLU A 668 -14.78 -3.27 -6.33
CA GLU A 668 -14.90 -3.71 -4.94
C GLU A 668 -14.03 -4.95 -4.65
N GLY A 669 -12.96 -5.12 -5.36
CA GLY A 669 -12.15 -6.34 -5.38
C GLY A 669 -11.13 -6.47 -4.25
N ILE A 670 -11.19 -5.64 -3.23
CA ILE A 670 -10.43 -5.76 -1.98
C ILE A 670 -11.40 -5.50 -0.84
N VAL A 671 -11.58 -6.44 0.08
CA VAL A 671 -12.40 -6.22 1.27
C VAL A 671 -11.63 -5.36 2.29
N GLY A 672 -12.28 -4.35 2.87
CA GLY A 672 -11.62 -3.40 3.79
C GLY A 672 -10.70 -2.41 3.09
N ASN A 673 -9.91 -1.66 3.86
CA ASN A 673 -8.88 -0.76 3.34
C ASN A 673 -7.70 -1.57 2.78
N GLU A 674 -7.03 -1.07 1.75
CA GLU A 674 -5.86 -1.75 1.18
C GLU A 674 -4.62 -1.61 2.08
N ASP A 675 -4.56 -0.51 2.84
CA ASP A 675 -3.58 -0.17 3.86
C ASP A 675 -2.13 -0.28 3.39
N VAL A 676 -1.85 0.54 2.37
CA VAL A 676 -0.49 0.87 1.90
C VAL A 676 0.29 -0.38 1.47
N GLY A 677 -0.40 -1.32 0.86
CA GLY A 677 0.18 -2.57 0.36
C GLY A 677 -0.01 -3.79 1.26
N GLN A 678 -0.56 -3.65 2.48
CA GLN A 678 -0.68 -4.77 3.41
C GLN A 678 -1.65 -5.83 2.92
N MET A 679 -2.88 -5.45 2.53
CA MET A 679 -3.87 -6.39 2.03
C MET A 679 -3.38 -7.11 0.77
N SER A 680 -2.79 -6.35 -0.14
CA SER A 680 -2.23 -6.86 -1.39
C SER A 680 -1.04 -7.80 -1.14
N ALA A 681 -0.15 -7.48 -0.21
CA ALA A 681 0.98 -8.33 0.14
C ALA A 681 0.55 -9.66 0.78
N TRP A 682 -0.51 -9.61 1.60
CA TRP A 682 -1.10 -10.84 2.15
C TRP A 682 -1.54 -11.78 1.02
N TYR A 683 -2.28 -11.25 0.03
CA TYR A 683 -2.71 -12.03 -1.13
C TYR A 683 -1.53 -12.59 -1.92
N ILE A 684 -0.52 -11.75 -2.25
CA ILE A 684 0.67 -12.18 -3.01
C ILE A 684 1.34 -13.37 -2.33
N LEU A 685 1.60 -13.27 -1.04
CA LEU A 685 2.29 -14.33 -0.29
C LEU A 685 1.42 -15.59 -0.19
N ALA A 686 0.17 -15.48 0.23
CA ALA A 686 -0.74 -16.62 0.39
C ALA A 686 -1.01 -17.33 -0.95
N ALA A 687 -1.27 -16.57 -2.03
CA ALA A 687 -1.51 -17.09 -3.37
C ALA A 687 -0.25 -17.71 -4.00
N SER A 688 0.92 -17.31 -3.57
CA SER A 688 2.20 -17.87 -4.00
C SER A 688 2.55 -19.19 -3.33
N GLY A 689 1.90 -19.53 -2.21
CA GLY A 689 2.14 -20.78 -1.50
C GLY A 689 2.97 -20.67 -0.21
N ILE A 690 3.31 -19.46 0.24
CA ILE A 690 4.04 -19.20 1.50
C ILE A 690 3.54 -17.93 2.18
N HIS A 691 3.64 -17.88 3.51
CA HIS A 691 3.30 -16.65 4.26
C HIS A 691 3.99 -16.63 5.63
N PRO A 692 4.52 -15.48 6.12
CA PRO A 692 4.99 -15.38 7.50
C PRO A 692 3.80 -15.36 8.46
N SER A 693 3.89 -16.11 9.57
CA SER A 693 2.89 -16.04 10.65
C SER A 693 3.36 -15.18 11.83
N CYS A 694 4.66 -14.98 11.96
CA CYS A 694 5.28 -14.23 13.04
C CYS A 694 6.55 -13.51 12.52
N PRO A 695 6.43 -12.32 11.90
CA PRO A 695 7.59 -11.53 11.52
C PRO A 695 8.53 -11.31 12.73
N GLY A 696 9.83 -11.31 12.49
CA GLY A 696 10.84 -11.34 13.56
C GLY A 696 11.41 -12.73 13.82
N ASN A 697 10.81 -13.79 13.26
CA ASN A 697 11.44 -15.09 13.06
C ASN A 697 11.61 -15.41 11.57
N THR A 698 12.25 -16.53 11.27
CA THR A 698 12.57 -16.93 9.89
C THR A 698 11.55 -17.92 9.29
N ARG A 699 10.51 -18.26 10.02
CA ARG A 699 9.52 -19.26 9.61
C ARG A 699 8.53 -18.68 8.59
N MET A 700 8.38 -19.39 7.46
CA MET A 700 7.43 -19.12 6.39
C MET A 700 6.48 -20.31 6.25
N GLU A 701 5.23 -20.14 6.59
CA GLU A 701 4.21 -21.19 6.54
C GLU A 701 3.90 -21.56 5.08
N ILE A 702 3.81 -22.85 4.78
CA ILE A 702 3.39 -23.31 3.45
C ILE A 702 1.88 -23.28 3.37
N THR A 703 1.35 -22.64 2.31
CA THR A 703 -0.08 -22.52 2.01
C THR A 703 -0.45 -23.33 0.77
N SER A 704 -1.67 -23.17 0.27
CA SER A 704 -2.11 -23.75 -1.00
C SER A 704 -1.98 -22.71 -2.13
N PRO A 705 -1.00 -22.81 -3.03
CA PRO A 705 -0.79 -21.82 -4.08
C PRO A 705 -1.96 -21.76 -5.06
N VAL A 706 -2.28 -20.54 -5.55
CA VAL A 706 -3.30 -20.32 -6.58
C VAL A 706 -2.76 -20.70 -7.96
N PHE A 707 -1.46 -20.46 -8.19
CA PHE A 707 -0.80 -20.62 -9.49
C PHE A 707 -0.04 -21.96 -9.58
N ASP A 708 0.14 -22.45 -10.80
CA ASP A 708 0.90 -23.68 -11.04
C ASP A 708 2.39 -23.49 -10.80
N LYS A 709 2.88 -22.27 -11.04
CA LYS A 709 4.28 -21.92 -10.78
C LYS A 709 4.40 -20.47 -10.36
N VAL A 710 5.23 -20.21 -9.35
CA VAL A 710 5.64 -18.89 -8.88
C VAL A 710 7.16 -18.84 -8.77
N GLU A 711 7.77 -17.81 -9.34
CA GLU A 711 9.22 -17.57 -9.29
C GLU A 711 9.49 -16.22 -8.62
N PHE A 712 10.22 -16.24 -7.52
CA PHE A 712 10.72 -15.06 -6.83
C PHE A 712 12.16 -14.78 -7.29
N ASN A 713 12.38 -13.63 -7.94
CA ASN A 713 13.69 -13.14 -8.26
C ASN A 713 14.34 -12.53 -7.02
N LEU A 714 15.41 -13.16 -6.54
CA LEU A 714 16.10 -12.77 -5.32
C LEU A 714 17.24 -11.80 -5.63
N ASP A 715 17.42 -10.77 -4.77
CA ASP A 715 18.52 -9.84 -4.92
C ASP A 715 19.83 -10.47 -4.43
N SER A 716 20.76 -10.71 -5.36
CA SER A 716 22.05 -11.36 -5.07
C SER A 716 22.99 -10.51 -4.18
N GLN A 717 22.70 -9.25 -3.90
CA GLN A 717 23.44 -8.45 -2.91
C GLN A 717 23.08 -8.83 -1.47
N TYR A 718 21.89 -9.40 -1.27
CA TYR A 718 21.37 -9.76 0.05
C TYR A 718 21.18 -11.28 0.21
N HIS A 719 20.86 -11.98 -0.86
CA HIS A 719 20.53 -13.40 -0.85
C HIS A 719 21.60 -14.21 -1.62
N GLN A 720 21.82 -15.46 -1.22
CA GLN A 720 22.78 -16.35 -1.88
C GLN A 720 22.25 -16.87 -3.21
N GLY A 721 20.95 -17.17 -3.25
CA GLY A 721 20.27 -17.65 -4.46
C GLY A 721 19.87 -16.51 -5.39
N LYS A 722 19.55 -16.86 -6.65
CA LYS A 722 19.03 -15.91 -7.65
C LYS A 722 17.55 -16.00 -7.83
N VAL A 723 16.98 -17.19 -7.70
CA VAL A 723 15.56 -17.48 -7.91
C VAL A 723 15.15 -18.56 -6.91
N PHE A 724 14.00 -18.35 -6.26
CA PHE A 724 13.27 -19.39 -5.55
C PHE A 724 11.98 -19.68 -6.29
N THR A 725 11.70 -20.94 -6.58
CA THR A 725 10.55 -21.37 -7.38
C THR A 725 9.63 -22.24 -6.56
N ILE A 726 8.33 -21.99 -6.64
CA ILE A 726 7.28 -22.88 -6.12
C ILE A 726 6.52 -23.46 -7.31
N ILE A 727 6.40 -24.79 -7.39
CA ILE A 727 5.67 -25.51 -8.43
C ILE A 727 4.56 -26.33 -7.76
N ALA A 728 3.33 -26.12 -8.20
CA ALA A 728 2.16 -26.85 -7.73
C ALA A 728 1.66 -27.81 -8.84
N HIS A 729 2.03 -29.06 -8.73
CA HIS A 729 1.59 -30.11 -9.67
C HIS A 729 0.14 -30.49 -9.44
N ASN A 730 -0.62 -30.68 -10.51
CA ASN A 730 -2.03 -31.05 -10.48
C ASN A 730 -2.92 -30.02 -9.74
N ASN A 731 -2.50 -28.74 -9.76
CA ASN A 731 -3.20 -27.65 -9.10
C ASN A 731 -4.47 -27.25 -9.88
N ASN A 732 -5.57 -27.07 -9.18
CA ASN A 732 -6.83 -26.53 -9.74
C ASN A 732 -7.77 -26.14 -8.58
N THR A 733 -8.98 -25.70 -8.89
CA THR A 733 -9.98 -25.26 -7.90
C THR A 733 -10.41 -26.35 -6.90
N ASN A 734 -10.29 -27.62 -7.24
CA ASN A 734 -10.66 -28.75 -6.38
C ASN A 734 -9.45 -29.36 -5.67
N ASN A 735 -8.29 -29.39 -6.33
CA ASN A 735 -7.06 -29.95 -5.81
C ASN A 735 -6.27 -28.88 -5.02
N LEU A 736 -6.71 -28.60 -3.83
CA LEU A 736 -6.13 -27.56 -2.97
C LEU A 736 -5.31 -28.12 -1.80
N TYR A 737 -5.29 -29.43 -1.60
CA TYR A 737 -4.58 -30.05 -0.49
C TYR A 737 -3.26 -30.68 -0.92
N ILE A 738 -2.19 -30.37 -0.18
CA ILE A 738 -0.85 -30.89 -0.44
C ILE A 738 -0.81 -32.36 -0.04
N GLN A 739 -0.48 -33.23 -0.99
CA GLN A 739 -0.33 -34.67 -0.79
C GLN A 739 1.13 -35.05 -0.50
N LYS A 740 2.08 -34.31 -1.09
CA LYS A 740 3.51 -34.52 -0.97
C LYS A 740 4.23 -33.22 -1.32
N ALA A 741 5.38 -33.00 -0.73
CA ALA A 741 6.28 -31.91 -1.11
C ALA A 741 7.71 -32.40 -1.33
N LEU A 742 8.44 -31.73 -2.23
CA LEU A 742 9.87 -31.88 -2.43
C LEU A 742 10.55 -30.52 -2.34
N LEU A 743 11.65 -30.41 -1.62
CA LEU A 743 12.53 -29.25 -1.65
C LEU A 743 13.84 -29.64 -2.33
N ASN A 744 14.12 -29.01 -3.48
CA ASN A 744 15.28 -29.33 -4.32
C ASN A 744 15.38 -30.84 -4.66
N GLY A 745 14.24 -31.45 -5.01
CA GLY A 745 14.11 -32.86 -5.38
C GLY A 745 14.16 -33.84 -4.21
N LYS A 746 14.29 -33.37 -2.98
CA LYS A 746 14.26 -34.23 -1.77
C LYS A 746 12.91 -34.12 -1.08
N GLU A 747 12.42 -35.23 -0.52
CA GLU A 747 11.18 -35.25 0.24
C GLU A 747 11.19 -34.23 1.38
N TYR A 748 10.10 -33.48 1.51
CA TYR A 748 9.96 -32.39 2.47
C TYR A 748 8.63 -32.53 3.23
N ASN A 749 8.72 -32.85 4.51
CA ASN A 749 7.56 -33.21 5.33
C ASN A 749 7.18 -32.10 6.34
N LYS A 750 7.79 -30.91 6.25
CA LYS A 750 7.41 -29.76 7.06
C LYS A 750 6.36 -28.92 6.36
N CYS A 751 5.40 -28.38 7.11
CA CYS A 751 4.42 -27.41 6.61
C CYS A 751 4.92 -25.95 6.62
N TYR A 752 6.21 -25.73 6.75
CA TYR A 752 6.88 -24.43 6.70
C TYR A 752 8.28 -24.54 6.10
N LEU A 753 8.79 -23.41 5.58
CA LEU A 753 10.19 -23.23 5.19
C LEU A 753 10.87 -22.30 6.20
N ASP A 754 12.17 -22.49 6.41
CA ASP A 754 13.02 -21.45 6.96
C ASP A 754 13.37 -20.45 5.87
N PHE A 755 13.40 -19.15 6.18
CA PHE A 755 13.73 -18.12 5.17
C PHE A 755 15.10 -18.34 4.51
N ALA A 756 16.06 -18.95 5.24
CA ALA A 756 17.35 -19.30 4.68
C ALA A 756 17.25 -20.31 3.51
N GLU A 757 16.24 -21.21 3.54
CA GLU A 757 15.99 -22.15 2.44
C GLU A 757 15.48 -21.42 1.20
N ILE A 758 14.68 -20.37 1.39
CA ILE A 758 14.22 -19.49 0.30
C ILE A 758 15.39 -18.66 -0.22
N ALA A 759 16.13 -18.00 0.66
CA ALA A 759 17.24 -17.12 0.33
C ALA A 759 18.42 -17.85 -0.35
N ALA A 760 18.55 -19.16 -0.15
CA ALA A 760 19.50 -19.99 -0.87
C ALA A 760 19.11 -20.24 -2.34
N GLY A 761 17.87 -19.93 -2.71
CA GLY A 761 17.29 -20.30 -4.00
C GLY A 761 16.95 -21.77 -4.10
N GLY A 762 16.36 -22.19 -5.21
CA GLY A 762 15.96 -23.58 -5.42
C GLY A 762 14.47 -23.73 -5.75
N THR A 763 13.95 -24.94 -5.55
CA THR A 763 12.59 -25.28 -5.95
C THR A 763 11.86 -26.04 -4.85
N LEU A 764 10.68 -25.54 -4.47
CA LEU A 764 9.67 -26.26 -3.70
C LEU A 764 8.64 -26.81 -4.68
N GLU A 765 8.46 -28.13 -4.71
CA GLU A 765 7.43 -28.80 -5.50
C GLU A 765 6.33 -29.31 -4.58
N LEU A 766 5.09 -28.95 -4.87
CA LEU A 766 3.90 -29.36 -4.13
C LEU A 766 3.02 -30.21 -5.04
N PHE A 767 2.64 -31.39 -4.60
CA PHE A 767 1.75 -32.31 -5.33
C PHE A 767 0.37 -32.19 -4.73
N MET A 768 -0.58 -31.63 -5.49
CA MET A 768 -1.91 -31.26 -5.01
C MET A 768 -2.93 -32.36 -5.23
N GLY A 769 -3.92 -32.45 -4.35
CA GLY A 769 -5.05 -33.38 -4.42
C GLY A 769 -6.34 -32.79 -3.86
N ASP A 770 -7.45 -33.49 -4.06
CA ASP A 770 -8.80 -33.05 -3.72
C ASP A 770 -9.24 -33.38 -2.28
N LYS A 771 -8.42 -34.12 -1.52
CA LYS A 771 -8.71 -34.50 -0.14
C LYS A 771 -7.61 -34.08 0.81
N PRO A 772 -7.97 -33.71 2.05
CA PRO A 772 -6.98 -33.44 3.09
C PRO A 772 -6.02 -34.62 3.28
N ASN A 773 -4.72 -34.36 3.30
CA ASN A 773 -3.72 -35.30 3.74
C ASN A 773 -3.41 -35.03 5.22
N THR A 774 -3.78 -35.97 6.09
CA THR A 774 -3.63 -35.86 7.54
C THR A 774 -2.26 -36.32 8.07
N GLU A 775 -1.35 -36.69 7.16
CA GLU A 775 0.00 -37.16 7.51
C GLU A 775 1.08 -36.15 7.14
N TRP A 776 0.93 -35.48 5.95
CA TRP A 776 1.92 -34.51 5.50
C TRP A 776 1.87 -33.22 6.32
N GLY A 777 3.04 -32.74 6.74
CA GLY A 777 3.21 -31.47 7.45
C GLY A 777 2.76 -31.47 8.91
N VAL A 778 2.43 -32.65 9.46
CA VAL A 778 2.13 -32.84 10.89
C VAL A 778 3.45 -32.86 11.67
N LEU A 779 3.74 -31.75 12.39
CA LEU A 779 5.05 -31.54 13.02
C LEU A 779 5.34 -32.54 14.12
N SER A 780 4.34 -33.03 14.83
CA SER A 780 4.48 -34.08 15.84
C SER A 780 4.93 -35.45 15.27
N ASN A 781 4.88 -35.63 13.94
CA ASN A 781 5.33 -36.84 13.25
C ASN A 781 6.78 -36.70 12.71
N ILE A 782 7.42 -35.54 12.85
CA ILE A 782 8.78 -35.25 12.40
C ILE A 782 9.70 -35.17 13.59
#